data_a2fba3704de52061398b17120d7543a2
#
_entry.id   a2fba3704de52061398b17120d7543a2
#
_cell.length_a   1.000
_cell.length_b   1.000
_cell.length_c   1.000
_cell.angle_alpha   90.00
_cell.angle_beta   90.00
_cell.angle_gamma   90.00
#
_symmetry.space_group_name_H-M   'P 1'
#
loop_
_entity.id
_entity.type
_entity.pdbx_description
1 polymer ?
#
loop_
_entity_poly.entity_id
_entity_poly.type
_entity_poly.pdbx_seq_one_letter_code
_entity_poly.pdbx_strand_id
1 'polypeptide(L)'
;MFQNYYLLRAIGAFCGVLFAILFIPVYALGQELQDSVAKEVRLNNVVVTTGRVQSKVTSTSSTQVLNKGALTNLGVKNVGDAVKRLAGSSVRDYGGIGGLQTVSVRNLGAAHTAVSYDGVVISNCQAGQIDVGRFSIDNLSSLSLSVGQNEDMLQSARMYASAGVLNINSEKPTYESGRKSNTLVKVKGGSFGYVSPYVRHWQQLGVMTDLSADFSYQRADGNYPFTLKNGKYETQEVRKNSDIESYQGEVNLYHSFAEDDKLNVKVNYYNSERGLPGAIVLYNNESDERLWDRNLFAQARYTKQFSEKWALQAQAKYNYSWNRYVDYGVEYVGGMQTDINRQNEYYLSVSAKYSPVKQFSLSLAQDCAVNDLHTNGVNSPEPMRYTSLTALTARYQTDAVKLIGTLLATYITEEVKAGNTPADRKRLSPMMSVSYKPIQSQNLYVRAMYKNTFRVPTFTDLYYLRVGNTSLRPEVANEYGAGVAYTSNSLGIIADYITITIDGYFNDVKDKIIAFPSTYVWKMQNYGKVHIAGIDFTLATAIPLCRKVKLNLSGNYSWQRAIDVTNKEAKNYKHQLPYTPNHSGNVMAMVENPWVNVGYTLNAVGNRYYLAQNIPQNKIDGYAEHGITAWHEFKMKKCSVKLQAEVSNLANTQYEVIKYYPMPGRAWRLTGTLKF
;
A
#
# COMPACT_ATOMS: atom_id res chain seq x y z
N MET A 1 -16.07 18.97 -30.74
CA MET A 1 -16.29 17.61 -31.24
C MET A 1 -15.20 17.08 -32.18
N PHE A 2 -14.66 17.86 -33.13
CA PHE A 2 -13.67 17.39 -34.12
C PHE A 2 -12.23 17.27 -33.57
N GLN A 3 -11.83 18.01 -32.56
CA GLN A 3 -10.45 18.00 -32.03
C GLN A 3 -10.15 16.76 -31.20
N ASN A 4 -11.14 16.18 -30.50
CA ASN A 4 -10.98 14.97 -29.67
C ASN A 4 -10.88 13.69 -30.53
N TYR A 5 -11.45 13.71 -31.73
CA TYR A 5 -11.38 12.57 -32.66
C TYR A 5 -9.94 12.31 -33.17
N TYR A 6 -9.15 13.37 -33.32
CA TYR A 6 -7.73 13.27 -33.70
C TYR A 6 -6.84 12.77 -32.57
N LEU A 7 -7.16 13.14 -31.31
CA LEU A 7 -6.41 12.69 -30.13
C LEU A 7 -6.66 11.18 -29.87
N LEU A 8 -7.90 10.72 -29.98
CA LEU A 8 -8.27 9.30 -29.90
C LEU A 8 -7.62 8.48 -31.03
N ARG A 9 -7.57 9.01 -32.25
CA ARG A 9 -6.85 8.39 -33.36
C ARG A 9 -5.33 8.36 -33.14
N ALA A 10 -4.76 9.42 -32.60
CA ALA A 10 -3.33 9.47 -32.28
C ALA A 10 -2.96 8.49 -31.14
N ILE A 11 -3.78 8.39 -30.07
CA ILE A 11 -3.60 7.42 -28.98
C ILE A 11 -3.85 5.99 -29.50
N GLY A 12 -4.88 5.78 -30.29
CA GLY A 12 -5.17 4.47 -30.92
C GLY A 12 -4.09 4.04 -31.92
N ALA A 13 -3.57 4.96 -32.74
CA ALA A 13 -2.46 4.72 -33.65
C ALA A 13 -1.16 4.44 -32.90
N PHE A 14 -0.88 5.17 -31.82
CA PHE A 14 0.29 4.96 -30.98
C PHE A 14 0.22 3.63 -30.21
N CYS A 15 -0.95 3.28 -29.66
CA CYS A 15 -1.20 1.97 -29.07
C CYS A 15 -1.11 0.84 -30.09
N GLY A 16 -1.61 1.03 -31.32
CA GLY A 16 -1.52 0.06 -32.41
C GLY A 16 -0.08 -0.19 -32.87
N VAL A 17 0.73 0.84 -32.97
CA VAL A 17 2.16 0.74 -33.31
C VAL A 17 2.94 0.05 -32.20
N LEU A 18 2.65 0.33 -30.91
CA LEU A 18 3.29 -0.35 -29.77
C LEU A 18 2.87 -1.83 -29.70
N PHE A 19 1.61 -2.15 -30.00
CA PHE A 19 1.12 -3.53 -30.06
C PHE A 19 1.75 -4.30 -31.23
N ALA A 20 1.94 -3.65 -32.39
CA ALA A 20 2.63 -4.24 -33.54
C ALA A 20 4.12 -4.51 -33.27
N ILE A 21 4.80 -3.65 -32.52
CA ILE A 21 6.20 -3.84 -32.11
C ILE A 21 6.36 -5.01 -31.13
N LEU A 22 5.34 -5.26 -30.27
CA LEU A 22 5.35 -6.39 -29.32
C LEU A 22 5.05 -7.75 -30.00
N PHE A 23 4.48 -7.77 -31.22
CA PHE A 23 4.11 -8.98 -31.95
C PHE A 23 4.95 -9.25 -33.22
N ILE A 24 6.06 -8.54 -33.41
CA ILE A 24 6.99 -8.92 -34.52
C ILE A 24 7.72 -10.19 -34.07
N PRO A 25 7.50 -11.36 -34.71
CA PRO A 25 8.30 -12.52 -34.42
C PRO A 25 9.71 -12.28 -34.97
N VAL A 26 10.68 -12.12 -34.07
CA VAL A 26 12.09 -12.10 -34.42
C VAL A 26 12.47 -13.52 -34.82
N TYR A 27 12.47 -13.80 -36.11
CA TYR A 27 13.14 -14.98 -36.63
C TYR A 27 14.65 -14.81 -36.39
N ALA A 28 15.15 -15.58 -35.47
CA ALA A 28 16.56 -15.60 -35.09
C ALA A 28 17.40 -16.15 -36.26
N LEU A 29 18.35 -15.36 -36.72
CA LEU A 29 19.53 -15.84 -37.41
C LEU A 29 20.45 -16.47 -36.36
N GLY A 30 20.55 -17.79 -36.39
CA GLY A 30 21.50 -18.53 -35.57
C GLY A 30 22.93 -18.24 -36.01
N GLN A 31 23.76 -17.84 -35.05
CA GLN A 31 25.19 -18.02 -35.10
C GLN A 31 25.65 -18.64 -33.78
N GLU A 32 26.23 -19.82 -33.90
CA GLU A 32 26.98 -20.50 -32.85
C GLU A 32 28.12 -19.61 -32.40
N LEU A 33 28.22 -19.35 -31.10
CA LEU A 33 29.40 -18.82 -30.45
C LEU A 33 29.75 -19.71 -29.26
N GLN A 34 31.00 -20.15 -29.36
CA GLN A 34 31.73 -21.04 -28.48
C GLN A 34 31.70 -20.64 -27.00
N ASP A 35 31.77 -21.68 -26.16
CA ASP A 35 31.99 -21.66 -24.73
C ASP A 35 33.01 -20.62 -24.26
N SER A 36 32.59 -19.66 -23.49
CA SER A 36 33.40 -18.99 -22.51
C SER A 36 32.80 -19.18 -21.13
N VAL A 37 33.53 -19.84 -20.26
CA VAL A 37 33.23 -20.11 -18.87
C VAL A 37 32.83 -18.80 -18.16
N ALA A 38 31.56 -18.57 -18.00
CA ALA A 38 31.04 -17.46 -17.25
C ALA A 38 31.34 -17.70 -15.75
N LYS A 39 32.18 -16.87 -15.20
CA LYS A 39 32.46 -16.79 -13.77
C LYS A 39 31.18 -16.38 -13.08
N GLU A 40 30.53 -17.35 -12.42
CA GLU A 40 29.36 -17.08 -11.56
C GLU A 40 29.72 -16.02 -10.52
N VAL A 41 29.33 -14.79 -10.73
CA VAL A 41 29.20 -13.81 -9.64
C VAL A 41 27.95 -14.16 -8.88
N ARG A 42 28.06 -15.05 -7.92
CA ARG A 42 27.04 -15.23 -6.90
C ARG A 42 26.94 -13.91 -6.14
N LEU A 43 25.98 -13.08 -6.51
CA LEU A 43 25.44 -12.09 -5.58
C LEU A 43 25.04 -12.88 -4.33
N ASN A 44 25.72 -12.62 -3.23
CA ASN A 44 25.44 -13.24 -1.95
C ASN A 44 23.92 -13.24 -1.76
N ASN A 45 23.31 -14.42 -1.82
CA ASN A 45 21.95 -14.63 -1.38
C ASN A 45 21.92 -14.10 0.04
N VAL A 46 21.35 -12.93 0.23
CA VAL A 46 20.98 -12.46 1.55
C VAL A 46 19.97 -13.50 2.03
N VAL A 47 20.47 -14.43 2.84
CA VAL A 47 19.64 -15.38 3.54
C VAL A 47 18.72 -14.54 4.40
N VAL A 48 17.48 -14.36 3.93
CA VAL A 48 16.43 -13.62 4.63
C VAL A 48 15.96 -14.51 5.76
N THR A 49 16.79 -14.61 6.76
CA THR A 49 16.41 -15.17 8.04
C THR A 49 15.76 -14.04 8.83
N THR A 50 14.52 -14.30 9.29
CA THR A 50 13.89 -13.66 10.43
C THR A 50 13.16 -12.34 10.23
N GLY A 51 12.04 -12.22 10.93
CA GLY A 51 11.11 -11.11 10.85
C GLY A 51 11.70 -9.73 11.09
N ARG A 52 12.08 -9.01 10.03
CA ARG A 52 12.74 -7.71 10.11
C ARG A 52 11.93 -6.62 9.43
N VAL A 53 11.82 -5.48 10.10
CA VAL A 53 11.65 -4.19 9.41
C VAL A 53 13.05 -3.72 9.02
N GLN A 54 13.28 -3.49 7.74
CA GLN A 54 14.55 -2.97 7.23
C GLN A 54 14.35 -1.57 6.69
N SER A 55 15.17 -0.64 7.13
CA SER A 55 15.27 0.69 6.50
C SER A 55 16.41 0.66 5.47
N LYS A 56 16.13 1.14 4.25
CA LYS A 56 17.18 1.32 3.22
C LYS A 56 17.98 2.57 3.55
N VAL A 57 19.09 2.39 4.27
CA VAL A 57 19.94 3.50 4.76
C VAL A 57 20.58 4.31 3.65
N THR A 58 20.91 3.68 2.51
CA THR A 58 21.53 4.35 1.34
C THR A 58 20.51 5.13 0.50
N SER A 59 19.23 5.05 0.82
CA SER A 59 18.17 5.70 0.06
C SER A 59 18.14 7.21 0.28
N THR A 60 17.90 7.96 -0.79
CA THR A 60 17.71 9.42 -0.75
C THR A 60 16.41 9.85 -0.06
N SER A 61 15.49 8.90 0.17
CA SER A 61 14.22 9.11 0.86
C SER A 61 13.97 7.98 1.87
N SER A 62 13.07 8.21 2.83
CA SER A 62 12.71 7.21 3.84
C SER A 62 12.05 6.01 3.18
N THR A 63 12.68 4.85 3.26
CA THR A 63 12.16 3.59 2.71
C THR A 63 12.27 2.49 3.76
N GLN A 64 11.14 1.91 4.13
CA GLN A 64 11.03 0.82 5.10
C GLN A 64 10.49 -0.43 4.42
N VAL A 65 11.00 -1.60 4.79
CA VAL A 65 10.64 -2.90 4.20
C VAL A 65 10.32 -3.90 5.30
N LEU A 66 9.14 -4.50 5.23
CA LEU A 66 8.78 -5.71 5.97
C LEU A 66 9.04 -6.91 5.06
N ASN A 67 9.95 -7.77 5.46
CA ASN A 67 10.23 -9.00 4.72
C ASN A 67 9.20 -10.10 5.04
N LYS A 68 9.25 -11.23 4.32
CA LYS A 68 8.36 -12.37 4.51
C LYS A 68 8.30 -12.85 5.97
N GLY A 69 9.45 -12.92 6.66
CA GLY A 69 9.50 -13.33 8.07
C GLY A 69 8.72 -12.38 8.98
N ALA A 70 8.84 -11.05 8.80
CA ALA A 70 8.08 -10.07 9.56
C ALA A 70 6.57 -10.15 9.26
N LEU A 71 6.19 -10.44 8.02
CA LEU A 71 4.79 -10.59 7.64
C LEU A 71 4.16 -11.86 8.22
N THR A 72 4.90 -12.98 8.26
CA THR A 72 4.34 -14.29 8.62
C THR A 72 4.50 -14.68 10.08
N ASN A 73 5.53 -14.17 10.79
CA ASN A 73 5.90 -14.64 12.13
C ASN A 73 5.43 -13.72 13.27
N LEU A 74 4.92 -12.55 12.96
CA LEU A 74 4.55 -11.54 13.96
C LEU A 74 3.03 -11.27 14.04
N GLY A 75 2.22 -12.26 13.70
CA GLY A 75 0.76 -12.16 13.85
C GLY A 75 0.08 -11.13 12.94
N VAL A 76 0.68 -10.80 11.79
CA VAL A 76 0.06 -9.90 10.79
C VAL A 76 -1.14 -10.59 10.15
N LYS A 77 -2.27 -9.87 10.05
CA LYS A 77 -3.52 -10.42 9.50
C LYS A 77 -3.63 -10.19 7.99
N ASN A 78 -3.39 -8.97 7.55
CA ASN A 78 -3.47 -8.51 6.16
C ASN A 78 -2.47 -7.37 5.92
N VAL A 79 -2.46 -6.79 4.71
CA VAL A 79 -1.57 -5.67 4.36
C VAL A 79 -1.84 -4.43 5.21
N GLY A 80 -3.10 -4.12 5.53
CA GLY A 80 -3.44 -2.98 6.40
C GLY A 80 -2.83 -3.11 7.79
N ASP A 81 -2.86 -4.31 8.37
CA ASP A 81 -2.24 -4.57 9.67
C ASP A 81 -0.69 -4.53 9.60
N ALA A 82 -0.12 -4.98 8.48
CA ALA A 82 1.32 -4.85 8.23
C ALA A 82 1.77 -3.38 8.19
N VAL A 83 1.01 -2.50 7.56
CA VAL A 83 1.33 -1.07 7.44
C VAL A 83 1.35 -0.36 8.79
N LYS A 84 0.53 -0.76 9.77
CA LYS A 84 0.57 -0.23 11.15
C LYS A 84 1.96 -0.34 11.80
N ARG A 85 2.86 -1.16 11.24
CA ARG A 85 4.22 -1.42 11.72
C ARG A 85 5.30 -0.57 11.03
N LEU A 86 4.91 0.34 10.16
CA LEU A 86 5.80 1.24 9.43
C LEU A 86 5.70 2.66 9.99
N ALA A 87 6.84 3.32 10.22
CA ALA A 87 6.87 4.69 10.73
C ALA A 87 6.25 5.67 9.72
N GLY A 88 5.62 6.72 10.21
CA GLY A 88 4.99 7.74 9.39
C GLY A 88 3.72 7.29 8.67
N SER A 89 3.24 6.06 8.94
CA SER A 89 1.99 5.56 8.39
C SER A 89 0.86 5.57 9.42
N SER A 90 -0.35 5.74 8.95
CA SER A 90 -1.57 5.53 9.74
C SER A 90 -2.60 4.76 8.92
N VAL A 91 -3.35 3.90 9.58
CA VAL A 91 -4.41 3.11 8.95
C VAL A 91 -5.74 3.53 9.55
N ARG A 92 -6.67 3.97 8.70
CA ARG A 92 -8.07 4.10 9.10
C ARG A 92 -8.72 2.74 8.97
N ASP A 93 -9.30 2.26 10.05
CA ASP A 93 -9.89 0.93 10.17
C ASP A 93 -11.31 1.09 10.71
N TYR A 94 -12.29 0.66 9.93
CA TYR A 94 -13.71 0.78 10.26
C TYR A 94 -14.24 -0.41 11.08
N GLY A 95 -13.33 -1.21 11.60
CA GLY A 95 -13.60 -2.26 12.57
C GLY A 95 -13.84 -3.65 11.97
N GLY A 96 -13.56 -4.65 12.78
CA GLY A 96 -13.79 -6.05 12.44
C GLY A 96 -12.80 -6.65 11.44
N ILE A 97 -13.09 -7.91 11.06
CA ILE A 97 -12.24 -8.67 10.12
C ILE A 97 -12.49 -8.19 8.69
N GLY A 98 -13.72 -7.78 8.37
CA GLY A 98 -14.15 -7.29 7.06
C GLY A 98 -14.12 -5.77 6.88
N GLY A 99 -13.66 -5.01 7.89
CA GLY A 99 -13.66 -3.54 7.85
C GLY A 99 -12.78 -2.97 6.74
N LEU A 100 -13.24 -1.87 6.15
CA LEU A 100 -12.43 -1.09 5.20
C LEU A 100 -11.16 -0.57 5.88
N GLN A 101 -10.01 -0.77 5.25
CA GLN A 101 -8.72 -0.30 5.74
C GLN A 101 -8.01 0.55 4.69
N THR A 102 -7.76 1.82 5.00
CA THR A 102 -7.05 2.74 4.11
C THR A 102 -5.80 3.29 4.75
N VAL A 103 -4.76 3.51 3.94
CA VAL A 103 -3.43 3.93 4.40
C VAL A 103 -3.20 5.40 4.09
N SER A 104 -2.78 6.15 5.09
CA SER A 104 -2.30 7.52 4.96
C SER A 104 -0.84 7.60 5.38
N VAL A 105 -0.02 8.27 4.58
CA VAL A 105 1.39 8.52 4.88
C VAL A 105 1.54 9.96 5.35
N ARG A 106 2.20 10.15 6.51
CA ARG A 106 2.48 11.47 7.12
C ARG A 106 1.25 12.39 7.16
N ASN A 107 0.08 11.83 7.47
CA ASN A 107 -1.21 12.53 7.55
C ASN A 107 -1.66 13.30 6.30
N LEU A 108 -1.07 13.05 5.13
CA LEU A 108 -1.49 13.66 3.87
C LEU A 108 -2.85 13.15 3.40
N GLY A 109 -3.25 11.97 3.85
CA GLY A 109 -4.50 11.30 3.48
C GLY A 109 -4.28 10.13 2.52
N ALA A 110 -5.25 9.20 2.50
CA ALA A 110 -5.11 7.96 1.73
C ALA A 110 -5.03 8.19 0.22
N ALA A 111 -5.66 9.24 -0.29
CA ALA A 111 -5.61 9.59 -1.71
C ALA A 111 -4.24 10.12 -2.19
N HIS A 112 -3.33 10.46 -1.27
CA HIS A 112 -1.94 10.82 -1.56
C HIS A 112 -0.98 9.61 -1.49
N THR A 113 -1.48 8.42 -1.16
CA THR A 113 -0.68 7.20 -1.04
C THR A 113 -0.97 6.27 -2.21
N ALA A 114 0.00 6.03 -3.06
CA ALA A 114 -0.11 5.00 -4.09
C ALA A 114 0.06 3.61 -3.49
N VAL A 115 -0.70 2.64 -3.98
CA VAL A 115 -0.50 1.23 -3.71
C VAL A 115 -0.05 0.56 -5.00
N SER A 116 1.09 -0.09 -4.97
CA SER A 116 1.66 -0.81 -6.11
C SER A 116 1.68 -2.31 -5.80
N TYR A 117 1.32 -3.13 -6.78
CA TYR A 117 1.41 -4.58 -6.70
C TYR A 117 2.36 -5.09 -7.78
N ASP A 118 3.50 -5.66 -7.36
CA ASP A 118 4.62 -6.06 -8.23
C ASP A 118 5.11 -4.95 -9.18
N GLY A 119 5.13 -3.70 -8.68
CA GLY A 119 5.62 -2.54 -9.42
C GLY A 119 4.61 -1.89 -10.36
N VAL A 120 3.35 -2.35 -10.39
CA VAL A 120 2.26 -1.72 -11.15
C VAL A 120 1.28 -1.08 -10.17
N VAL A 121 1.00 0.21 -10.34
CA VAL A 121 0.11 0.95 -9.43
C VAL A 121 -1.33 0.52 -9.61
N ILE A 122 -1.98 0.16 -8.50
CA ILE A 122 -3.42 -0.08 -8.41
C ILE A 122 -4.11 1.26 -8.17
N SER A 123 -5.20 1.52 -8.87
CA SER A 123 -5.96 2.76 -8.74
C SER A 123 -7.44 2.48 -8.55
N ASN A 124 -8.12 3.45 -7.96
CA ASN A 124 -9.56 3.51 -7.82
C ASN A 124 -9.97 4.97 -8.09
N CYS A 125 -10.47 5.26 -9.28
CA CYS A 125 -10.88 6.61 -9.65
C CYS A 125 -12.20 7.05 -9.00
N GLN A 126 -13.03 6.10 -8.58
CA GLN A 126 -14.27 6.41 -7.85
C GLN A 126 -13.96 7.00 -6.49
N ALA A 127 -13.25 6.26 -5.62
CA ALA A 127 -13.01 6.64 -4.23
C ALA A 127 -11.63 7.28 -3.99
N GLY A 128 -10.67 7.14 -4.92
CA GLY A 128 -9.32 7.69 -4.81
C GLY A 128 -8.43 7.04 -3.75
N GLN A 129 -8.90 5.96 -3.13
CA GLN A 129 -8.18 5.23 -2.09
C GLN A 129 -8.37 3.73 -2.28
N ILE A 130 -7.39 2.97 -1.83
CA ILE A 130 -7.38 1.51 -1.95
C ILE A 130 -7.67 0.88 -0.59
N ASP A 131 -8.61 -0.06 -0.54
CA ASP A 131 -8.78 -0.94 0.61
C ASP A 131 -7.60 -1.93 0.65
N VAL A 132 -6.64 -1.66 1.55
CA VAL A 132 -5.48 -2.53 1.71
C VAL A 132 -5.77 -3.76 2.56
N GLY A 133 -6.89 -3.78 3.29
CA GLY A 133 -7.34 -4.92 4.07
C GLY A 133 -7.68 -6.15 3.23
N ARG A 134 -8.04 -5.96 1.96
CA ARG A 134 -8.36 -7.04 1.02
C ARG A 134 -7.15 -7.86 0.57
N PHE A 135 -5.92 -7.33 0.68
CA PHE A 135 -4.73 -8.05 0.24
C PHE A 135 -4.24 -8.99 1.33
N SER A 136 -4.24 -10.29 1.01
CA SER A 136 -3.63 -11.31 1.86
C SER A 136 -2.11 -11.15 1.92
N ILE A 137 -1.52 -11.50 3.05
CA ILE A 137 -0.06 -11.57 3.20
C ILE A 137 0.52 -12.93 2.82
N ASP A 138 -0.30 -13.91 2.46
CA ASP A 138 0.10 -15.31 2.34
C ASP A 138 1.00 -15.59 1.13
N ASN A 139 0.86 -14.80 0.06
CA ASN A 139 1.68 -14.88 -1.15
C ASN A 139 2.74 -13.77 -1.24
N LEU A 140 2.97 -12.99 -0.16
CA LEU A 140 3.88 -11.86 -0.21
C LEU A 140 5.32 -12.26 0.18
N SER A 141 6.28 -11.74 -0.59
CA SER A 141 7.70 -11.76 -0.25
C SER A 141 8.11 -10.58 0.61
N SER A 142 7.53 -9.41 0.35
CA SER A 142 7.79 -8.18 1.10
C SER A 142 6.70 -7.14 0.92
N LEU A 143 6.61 -6.24 1.89
CA LEU A 143 5.84 -5.01 1.84
C LEU A 143 6.80 -3.86 2.11
N SER A 144 6.82 -2.84 1.26
CA SER A 144 7.66 -1.67 1.51
C SER A 144 6.89 -0.38 1.37
N LEU A 145 7.24 0.59 2.24
CA LEU A 145 6.74 1.95 2.18
C LEU A 145 7.90 2.88 1.86
N SER A 146 7.81 3.56 0.72
CA SER A 146 8.73 4.63 0.32
C SER A 146 8.02 5.96 0.47
N VAL A 147 8.60 6.89 1.23
CA VAL A 147 8.05 8.24 1.45
C VAL A 147 8.89 9.22 0.65
N GLY A 148 8.24 10.04 -0.18
CA GLY A 148 8.92 10.94 -1.09
C GLY A 148 9.23 10.26 -2.43
N GLN A 149 10.50 10.20 -2.84
CA GLN A 149 10.91 9.71 -4.15
C GLN A 149 11.46 8.29 -4.09
N ASN A 150 10.94 7.40 -4.92
CA ASN A 150 11.54 6.09 -5.13
C ASN A 150 12.78 6.20 -6.04
N GLU A 151 13.79 5.37 -5.79
CA GLU A 151 15.07 5.41 -6.49
C GLU A 151 15.13 4.55 -7.76
N ASP A 152 14.09 3.75 -8.04
CA ASP A 152 14.08 2.95 -9.27
C ASP A 152 13.95 3.86 -10.49
N MET A 153 14.96 3.81 -11.37
CA MET A 153 15.00 4.61 -12.59
C MET A 153 14.09 4.05 -13.70
N LEU A 154 13.64 2.79 -13.57
CA LEU A 154 12.73 2.13 -14.51
C LEU A 154 11.32 1.99 -13.93
N GLN A 155 10.85 2.97 -13.15
CA GLN A 155 9.47 2.97 -12.65
C GLN A 155 8.55 3.79 -13.56
N SER A 156 7.25 3.54 -13.46
CA SER A 156 6.23 4.30 -14.17
C SER A 156 6.13 5.74 -13.68
N ALA A 157 5.68 6.65 -14.54
CA ALA A 157 5.48 8.06 -14.19
C ALA A 157 4.49 8.25 -13.03
N ARG A 158 3.47 7.38 -12.93
CA ARG A 158 2.47 7.38 -11.85
C ARG A 158 3.07 7.16 -10.45
N MET A 159 4.18 6.42 -10.34
CA MET A 159 4.88 6.22 -9.07
C MET A 159 5.45 7.52 -8.48
N TYR A 160 5.75 8.51 -9.33
CA TYR A 160 6.22 9.81 -8.89
C TYR A 160 5.09 10.74 -8.42
N ALA A 161 3.84 10.50 -8.84
CA ALA A 161 2.72 11.41 -8.59
C ALA A 161 2.23 11.44 -7.13
N SER A 162 2.54 10.42 -6.32
CA SER A 162 2.04 10.27 -4.94
C SER A 162 3.07 10.65 -3.89
N ALA A 163 2.64 11.13 -2.74
CA ALA A 163 3.49 11.49 -1.60
C ALA A 163 4.26 10.30 -1.00
N GLY A 164 3.64 9.14 -1.01
CA GLY A 164 4.25 7.87 -0.61
C GLY A 164 3.74 6.72 -1.46
N VAL A 165 4.54 5.67 -1.56
CA VAL A 165 4.23 4.46 -2.32
C VAL A 165 4.35 3.24 -1.42
N LEU A 166 3.23 2.54 -1.24
CA LEU A 166 3.17 1.24 -0.61
C LEU A 166 3.34 0.17 -1.69
N ASN A 167 4.48 -0.51 -1.70
CA ASN A 167 4.77 -1.57 -2.65
C ASN A 167 4.48 -2.93 -2.02
N ILE A 168 3.57 -3.67 -2.61
CA ILE A 168 3.22 -5.05 -2.29
C ILE A 168 3.95 -5.93 -3.30
N ASN A 169 4.87 -6.78 -2.84
CA ASN A 169 5.61 -7.67 -3.71
C ASN A 169 5.21 -9.12 -3.44
N SER A 170 4.72 -9.81 -4.47
CA SER A 170 4.39 -11.23 -4.39
C SER A 170 5.65 -12.10 -4.33
N GLU A 171 5.49 -13.31 -3.80
CA GLU A 171 6.58 -14.28 -3.74
C GLU A 171 6.78 -14.94 -5.11
N LYS A 172 8.00 -14.83 -5.65
CA LYS A 172 8.37 -15.53 -6.88
C LYS A 172 8.60 -17.03 -6.60
N PRO A 173 8.37 -17.90 -7.59
CA PRO A 173 8.72 -19.30 -7.50
C PRO A 173 10.19 -19.51 -7.13
N THR A 174 10.42 -20.43 -6.18
CA THR A 174 11.76 -20.88 -5.79
C THR A 174 11.72 -22.40 -5.59
N TYR A 175 12.75 -23.09 -6.07
CA TYR A 175 12.80 -24.53 -6.04
C TYR A 175 13.98 -25.02 -5.21
N GLU A 176 13.78 -26.10 -4.46
CA GLU A 176 14.86 -26.85 -3.85
C GLU A 176 15.54 -27.72 -4.92
N SER A 177 16.82 -28.08 -4.71
CA SER A 177 17.59 -28.87 -5.67
C SER A 177 16.84 -30.14 -6.12
N GLY A 178 16.66 -30.29 -7.41
CA GLY A 178 15.96 -31.43 -8.03
C GLY A 178 14.43 -31.34 -8.07
N ARG A 179 13.80 -30.34 -7.50
CA ARG A 179 12.35 -30.11 -7.62
C ARG A 179 12.00 -29.14 -8.72
N LYS A 180 10.90 -29.40 -9.44
CA LYS A 180 10.34 -28.53 -10.47
C LYS A 180 8.96 -27.99 -10.09
N SER A 181 8.39 -28.43 -8.98
CA SER A 181 7.13 -27.95 -8.46
C SER A 181 7.11 -27.98 -6.92
N ASN A 182 6.31 -27.13 -6.35
CA ASN A 182 6.03 -27.13 -4.91
C ASN A 182 4.58 -26.70 -4.68
N THR A 183 4.00 -27.18 -3.61
CA THR A 183 2.67 -26.80 -3.15
C THR A 183 2.75 -26.36 -1.69
N LEU A 184 2.02 -25.32 -1.36
CA LEU A 184 1.84 -24.82 0.00
C LEU A 184 0.36 -24.78 0.31
N VAL A 185 -0.04 -25.44 1.38
CA VAL A 185 -1.40 -25.38 1.92
C VAL A 185 -1.34 -24.74 3.29
N LYS A 186 -2.21 -23.80 3.57
CA LYS A 186 -2.30 -23.10 4.85
C LYS A 186 -3.76 -23.05 5.29
N VAL A 187 -4.03 -23.32 6.53
CA VAL A 187 -5.36 -23.18 7.13
C VAL A 187 -5.23 -22.32 8.38
N LYS A 188 -6.07 -21.31 8.48
CA LYS A 188 -6.17 -20.42 9.62
C LYS A 188 -7.57 -20.54 10.22
N GLY A 189 -7.66 -20.59 11.53
CA GLY A 189 -8.92 -20.56 12.28
C GLY A 189 -8.76 -19.73 13.54
N GLY A 190 -9.81 -19.06 14.00
CA GLY A 190 -9.69 -18.18 15.15
C GLY A 190 -11.00 -17.64 15.70
N SER A 191 -10.89 -16.66 16.58
CA SER A 191 -12.01 -15.96 17.20
C SER A 191 -12.98 -15.38 16.17
N PHE A 192 -14.25 -15.23 16.56
CA PHE A 192 -15.31 -14.57 15.81
C PHE A 192 -15.69 -15.29 14.51
N GLY A 193 -15.66 -16.64 14.54
CA GLY A 193 -15.99 -17.48 13.39
C GLY A 193 -14.98 -17.42 12.23
N TYR A 194 -13.75 -16.95 12.51
CA TYR A 194 -12.74 -16.77 11.46
C TYR A 194 -12.18 -18.09 10.96
N VAL A 195 -12.30 -18.34 9.66
CA VAL A 195 -11.69 -19.46 8.93
C VAL A 195 -11.12 -18.94 7.60
N SER A 196 -9.87 -19.34 7.28
CA SER A 196 -9.24 -18.92 6.02
C SER A 196 -8.27 -20.00 5.53
N PRO A 197 -8.73 -20.90 4.64
CA PRO A 197 -7.86 -21.78 3.88
C PRO A 197 -7.18 -21.01 2.73
N TYR A 198 -5.94 -21.39 2.45
CA TYR A 198 -5.12 -20.86 1.38
C TYR A 198 -4.33 -22.00 0.74
N VAL A 199 -4.25 -22.01 -0.59
CA VAL A 199 -3.41 -22.93 -1.35
C VAL A 199 -2.60 -22.15 -2.38
N ARG A 200 -1.35 -22.51 -2.54
CA ARG A 200 -0.47 -22.01 -3.60
C ARG A 200 0.30 -23.16 -4.22
N HIS A 201 0.28 -23.21 -5.53
CA HIS A 201 1.10 -24.13 -6.31
C HIS A 201 1.99 -23.33 -7.25
N TRP A 202 3.26 -23.75 -7.40
CA TRP A 202 4.15 -23.18 -8.41
C TRP A 202 4.99 -24.25 -9.05
N GLN A 203 5.19 -24.10 -10.35
CA GLN A 203 5.81 -25.09 -11.20
C GLN A 203 6.69 -24.42 -12.27
N GLN A 204 7.83 -25.02 -12.52
CA GLN A 204 8.66 -24.74 -13.65
C GLN A 204 8.09 -25.44 -14.90
N LEU A 205 7.57 -24.67 -15.86
CA LEU A 205 7.00 -25.19 -17.12
C LEU A 205 8.10 -25.47 -18.16
N GLY A 206 9.23 -24.78 -18.05
CA GLY A 206 10.38 -24.91 -18.92
C GLY A 206 11.61 -24.28 -18.26
N VAL A 207 12.76 -24.33 -18.92
CA VAL A 207 14.02 -23.80 -18.35
C VAL A 207 13.89 -22.30 -17.98
N MET A 208 13.07 -21.56 -18.72
CA MET A 208 12.93 -20.10 -18.58
C MET A 208 11.53 -19.65 -18.19
N THR A 209 10.63 -20.58 -17.85
CA THR A 209 9.22 -20.25 -17.59
C THR A 209 8.74 -20.89 -16.31
N ASP A 210 8.27 -20.03 -15.38
CA ASP A 210 7.64 -20.44 -14.16
C ASP A 210 6.18 -19.99 -14.11
N LEU A 211 5.32 -20.84 -13.58
CA LEU A 211 3.92 -20.55 -13.29
C LEU A 211 3.69 -20.62 -11.78
N SER A 212 2.94 -19.71 -11.23
CA SER A 212 2.36 -19.86 -9.90
C SER A 212 0.88 -19.54 -9.91
N ALA A 213 0.10 -20.30 -9.16
CA ALA A 213 -1.31 -20.05 -8.95
C ALA A 213 -1.61 -20.17 -7.46
N ASP A 214 -2.40 -19.25 -6.93
CA ASP A 214 -2.87 -19.32 -5.55
C ASP A 214 -4.36 -18.99 -5.45
N PHE A 215 -4.96 -19.54 -4.39
CA PHE A 215 -6.34 -19.30 -4.04
C PHE A 215 -6.47 -19.16 -2.53
N SER A 216 -7.25 -18.18 -2.09
CA SER A 216 -7.62 -17.97 -0.70
C SER A 216 -9.13 -17.81 -0.57
N TYR A 217 -9.66 -18.39 0.48
CA TYR A 217 -11.01 -18.15 0.96
C TYR A 217 -10.92 -17.57 2.36
N GLN A 218 -11.83 -16.71 2.73
CA GLN A 218 -11.95 -16.16 4.07
C GLN A 218 -13.41 -16.02 4.43
N ARG A 219 -13.76 -16.48 5.63
CA ARG A 219 -15.05 -16.24 6.28
C ARG A 219 -14.84 -15.84 7.71
N ALA A 220 -15.64 -14.91 8.19
CA ALA A 220 -15.77 -14.60 9.61
C ALA A 220 -17.20 -14.14 9.89
N ASP A 221 -17.74 -14.54 11.04
CA ASP A 221 -19.04 -14.02 11.51
C ASP A 221 -18.89 -12.60 12.07
N GLY A 222 -17.68 -12.23 12.52
CA GLY A 222 -17.35 -10.89 12.96
C GLY A 222 -18.01 -10.44 14.28
N ASN A 223 -18.80 -11.29 14.91
CA ASN A 223 -19.53 -11.00 16.12
C ASN A 223 -18.60 -10.97 17.35
N TYR A 224 -18.03 -9.80 17.63
CA TYR A 224 -17.13 -9.62 18.78
C TYR A 224 -17.79 -8.79 19.88
N PRO A 225 -17.51 -9.12 21.17
CA PRO A 225 -18.00 -8.35 22.30
C PRO A 225 -17.26 -7.01 22.41
N PHE A 226 -17.99 -5.97 22.81
CA PHE A 226 -17.45 -4.67 23.12
C PHE A 226 -18.23 -4.02 24.27
N THR A 227 -17.63 -3.01 24.91
CA THR A 227 -18.30 -2.22 25.95
C THR A 227 -18.87 -0.96 25.32
N LEU A 228 -20.21 -0.86 25.32
CA LEU A 228 -20.92 0.35 24.93
C LEU A 228 -20.99 1.32 26.11
N LYS A 229 -20.49 2.54 25.89
CA LYS A 229 -20.53 3.61 26.89
C LYS A 229 -21.51 4.71 26.45
N ASN A 230 -22.53 4.94 27.26
CA ASN A 230 -23.43 6.05 27.06
C ASN A 230 -23.56 6.87 28.36
N GLY A 231 -22.84 7.98 28.40
CA GLY A 231 -22.70 8.78 29.61
C GLY A 231 -22.00 8.01 30.73
N LYS A 232 -22.72 7.75 31.83
CA LYS A 232 -22.24 6.96 32.98
C LYS A 232 -22.57 5.47 32.89
N TYR A 233 -23.37 5.07 31.91
CA TYR A 233 -23.84 3.68 31.77
C TYR A 233 -22.90 2.93 30.83
N GLU A 234 -22.55 1.71 31.23
CA GLU A 234 -21.75 0.78 30.46
C GLU A 234 -22.55 -0.52 30.30
N THR A 235 -22.70 -1.00 29.07
CA THR A 235 -23.31 -2.28 28.75
C THR A 235 -22.36 -3.13 27.91
N GLN A 236 -22.44 -4.44 28.07
CA GLN A 236 -21.72 -5.38 27.22
C GLN A 236 -22.60 -5.72 26.03
N GLU A 237 -22.11 -5.40 24.85
CA GLU A 237 -22.81 -5.62 23.59
C GLU A 237 -21.97 -6.53 22.66
N VAL A 238 -22.62 -7.07 21.64
CA VAL A 238 -21.96 -7.83 20.58
C VAL A 238 -22.14 -7.09 19.27
N ARG A 239 -21.03 -6.88 18.55
CA ARG A 239 -21.06 -6.23 17.25
C ARG A 239 -21.88 -7.04 16.25
N LYS A 240 -22.87 -6.42 15.61
CA LYS A 240 -23.74 -7.02 14.62
C LYS A 240 -23.32 -6.59 13.22
N ASN A 241 -23.74 -7.32 12.19
CA ASN A 241 -23.53 -7.00 10.77
C ASN A 241 -22.06 -6.68 10.44
N SER A 242 -21.13 -7.46 10.98
CA SER A 242 -19.69 -7.31 10.74
C SER A 242 -19.05 -8.58 10.14
N ASP A 243 -19.90 -9.42 9.57
CA ASP A 243 -19.53 -10.62 8.84
C ASP A 243 -18.81 -10.30 7.51
N ILE A 244 -18.00 -11.22 7.08
CA ILE A 244 -17.37 -11.19 5.75
C ILE A 244 -17.26 -12.59 5.18
N GLU A 245 -17.52 -12.71 3.90
CA GLU A 245 -17.13 -13.83 3.08
C GLU A 245 -16.38 -13.32 1.85
N SER A 246 -15.19 -13.85 1.59
CA SER A 246 -14.39 -13.43 0.43
C SER A 246 -13.57 -14.56 -0.15
N TYR A 247 -13.30 -14.48 -1.44
CA TYR A 247 -12.35 -15.35 -2.12
C TYR A 247 -11.50 -14.55 -3.12
N GLN A 248 -10.26 -14.98 -3.24
CA GLN A 248 -9.28 -14.38 -4.13
C GLN A 248 -8.52 -15.48 -4.84
N GLY A 249 -8.32 -15.31 -6.14
CA GLY A 249 -7.45 -16.16 -6.95
C GLY A 249 -6.43 -15.33 -7.69
N GLU A 250 -5.21 -15.82 -7.76
CA GLU A 250 -4.13 -15.17 -8.48
C GLU A 250 -3.35 -16.18 -9.32
N VAL A 251 -3.01 -15.80 -10.56
CA VAL A 251 -2.15 -16.57 -11.46
C VAL A 251 -1.03 -15.67 -11.94
N ASN A 252 0.21 -16.15 -11.84
CA ASN A 252 1.40 -15.42 -12.27
C ASN A 252 2.21 -16.30 -13.24
N LEU A 253 2.59 -15.72 -14.37
CA LEU A 253 3.51 -16.29 -15.35
C LEU A 253 4.79 -15.45 -15.33
N TYR A 254 5.92 -16.09 -15.09
CA TYR A 254 7.26 -15.49 -15.15
C TYR A 254 8.01 -16.14 -16.32
N HIS A 255 8.40 -15.33 -17.29
CA HIS A 255 9.20 -15.79 -18.42
C HIS A 255 10.46 -14.96 -18.54
N SER A 256 11.61 -15.62 -18.70
CA SER A 256 12.91 -14.98 -18.93
C SER A 256 13.35 -15.35 -20.35
N PHE A 257 13.33 -14.39 -21.28
CA PHE A 257 13.88 -14.59 -22.63
C PHE A 257 15.40 -14.70 -22.58
N ALA A 258 16.02 -13.97 -21.63
CA ALA A 258 17.42 -13.98 -21.29
C ALA A 258 17.58 -13.57 -19.80
N GLU A 259 18.80 -13.53 -19.28
CA GLU A 259 19.07 -13.16 -17.87
C GLU A 259 18.46 -11.80 -17.49
N ASP A 260 18.59 -10.82 -18.40
CA ASP A 260 18.12 -9.44 -18.21
C ASP A 260 16.91 -9.07 -19.09
N ASP A 261 16.20 -10.07 -19.61
CA ASP A 261 15.03 -9.91 -20.47
C ASP A 261 13.87 -10.71 -19.89
N LYS A 262 12.92 -10.06 -19.20
CA LYS A 262 11.91 -10.71 -18.37
C LYS A 262 10.51 -10.17 -18.63
N LEU A 263 9.57 -11.09 -18.73
CA LEU A 263 8.14 -10.82 -18.80
C LEU A 263 7.44 -11.44 -17.58
N ASN A 264 6.70 -10.64 -16.85
CA ASN A 264 5.84 -11.09 -15.78
C ASN A 264 4.39 -10.73 -16.13
N VAL A 265 3.51 -11.73 -16.14
CA VAL A 265 2.07 -11.55 -16.35
C VAL A 265 1.35 -12.00 -15.10
N LYS A 266 0.40 -11.22 -14.65
CA LYS A 266 -0.42 -11.50 -13.47
C LYS A 266 -1.88 -11.28 -13.78
N VAL A 267 -2.73 -12.20 -13.33
CA VAL A 267 -4.18 -12.04 -13.28
C VAL A 267 -4.63 -12.28 -11.84
N ASN A 268 -5.39 -11.35 -11.30
CA ASN A 268 -5.93 -11.45 -9.94
C ASN A 268 -7.42 -11.19 -9.97
N TYR A 269 -8.18 -12.06 -9.29
CA TYR A 269 -9.63 -11.92 -9.11
C TYR A 269 -9.93 -11.91 -7.61
N TYR A 270 -10.74 -10.95 -7.18
CA TYR A 270 -11.24 -10.82 -5.82
C TYR A 270 -12.75 -10.66 -5.83
N ASN A 271 -13.44 -11.35 -4.92
CA ASN A 271 -14.86 -11.17 -4.67
C ASN A 271 -15.11 -11.20 -3.17
N SER A 272 -15.99 -10.33 -2.70
CA SER A 272 -16.43 -10.35 -1.30
C SER A 272 -17.88 -9.92 -1.14
N GLU A 273 -18.49 -10.43 -0.08
CA GLU A 273 -19.71 -9.96 0.53
C GLU A 273 -19.42 -9.66 1.99
N ARG A 274 -19.87 -8.51 2.48
CA ARG A 274 -19.68 -8.12 3.88
C ARG A 274 -20.81 -7.26 4.41
N GLY A 275 -21.09 -7.41 5.69
CA GLY A 275 -21.89 -6.48 6.45
C GLY A 275 -21.09 -5.20 6.72
N LEU A 276 -21.78 -4.08 6.79
CA LEU A 276 -21.25 -2.79 7.22
C LEU A 276 -21.90 -2.45 8.56
N PRO A 277 -21.19 -2.63 9.67
CA PRO A 277 -21.81 -2.58 10.99
C PRO A 277 -22.26 -1.19 11.44
N GLY A 278 -21.98 -0.14 10.66
CA GLY A 278 -22.40 1.24 10.96
C GLY A 278 -21.73 1.83 12.22
N ALA A 279 -22.04 3.08 12.51
CA ALA A 279 -21.63 3.76 13.73
C ALA A 279 -22.57 3.45 14.88
N ILE A 280 -22.07 3.17 16.08
CA ILE A 280 -22.87 2.97 17.28
C ILE A 280 -23.13 4.31 17.93
N VAL A 281 -24.30 4.87 17.67
CA VAL A 281 -24.73 6.14 18.26
C VAL A 281 -25.82 5.88 19.30
N LEU A 282 -25.63 6.40 20.51
CA LEU A 282 -26.46 6.14 21.68
C LEU A 282 -26.50 4.63 22.00
N TYR A 283 -27.60 3.95 21.79
CA TYR A 283 -27.78 2.50 21.98
C TYR A 283 -28.02 1.75 20.67
N ASN A 284 -27.96 2.43 19.52
CA ASN A 284 -28.18 1.79 18.24
C ASN A 284 -26.93 1.02 17.81
N ASN A 285 -26.99 -0.31 17.92
CA ASN A 285 -25.98 -1.27 17.48
C ASN A 285 -26.50 -2.09 16.28
N GLU A 286 -27.51 -1.59 15.59
CA GLU A 286 -28.10 -2.28 14.44
C GLU A 286 -27.82 -1.48 13.16
N SER A 287 -27.37 -2.17 12.14
CA SER A 287 -27.17 -1.66 10.79
C SER A 287 -27.45 -2.81 9.83
N ASP A 288 -28.19 -2.53 8.78
CA ASP A 288 -28.53 -3.51 7.74
C ASP A 288 -27.78 -3.24 6.43
N GLU A 289 -26.80 -2.33 6.48
CA GLU A 289 -25.98 -1.98 5.32
C GLU A 289 -25.11 -3.15 4.88
N ARG A 290 -25.06 -3.42 3.58
CA ARG A 290 -24.24 -4.50 3.01
C ARG A 290 -23.47 -4.04 1.79
N LEU A 291 -22.29 -4.60 1.61
CA LEU A 291 -21.41 -4.29 0.48
C LEU A 291 -20.91 -5.57 -0.20
N TRP A 292 -21.07 -5.62 -1.50
CA TRP A 292 -20.49 -6.62 -2.39
C TRP A 292 -19.42 -5.95 -3.25
N ASP A 293 -18.24 -6.53 -3.31
CA ASP A 293 -17.14 -6.08 -4.16
C ASP A 293 -16.68 -7.19 -5.11
N ARG A 294 -16.43 -6.83 -6.36
CA ARG A 294 -15.73 -7.69 -7.34
C ARG A 294 -14.64 -6.88 -8.00
N ASN A 295 -13.46 -7.46 -8.08
CA ASN A 295 -12.34 -6.82 -8.75
C ASN A 295 -11.58 -7.87 -9.58
N LEU A 296 -11.32 -7.54 -10.83
CA LEU A 296 -10.45 -8.31 -11.72
C LEU A 296 -9.38 -7.37 -12.25
N PHE A 297 -8.12 -7.67 -12.03
CA PHE A 297 -7.08 -6.99 -12.77
C PHE A 297 -6.13 -7.97 -13.45
N ALA A 298 -5.74 -7.61 -14.66
CA ALA A 298 -4.70 -8.28 -15.42
C ALA A 298 -3.59 -7.28 -15.69
N GLN A 299 -2.34 -7.66 -15.44
CA GLN A 299 -1.18 -6.81 -15.68
C GLN A 299 -0.05 -7.60 -16.31
N ALA A 300 0.72 -6.93 -17.16
CA ALA A 300 1.95 -7.42 -17.74
C ALA A 300 3.07 -6.39 -17.49
N ARG A 301 4.24 -6.88 -17.12
CA ARG A 301 5.45 -6.07 -16.95
C ARG A 301 6.58 -6.74 -17.71
N TYR A 302 7.09 -6.04 -18.69
CA TYR A 302 8.25 -6.43 -19.47
C TYR A 302 9.43 -5.54 -19.11
N THR A 303 10.61 -6.12 -18.87
CA THR A 303 11.85 -5.42 -18.58
C THR A 303 12.98 -6.00 -19.43
N LYS A 304 13.75 -5.12 -20.06
CA LYS A 304 14.89 -5.50 -20.87
C LYS A 304 16.08 -4.58 -20.67
N GLN A 305 17.24 -5.16 -20.46
CA GLN A 305 18.52 -4.48 -20.51
C GLN A 305 19.12 -4.74 -21.90
N PHE A 306 19.15 -3.73 -22.78
CA PHE A 306 19.70 -3.87 -24.13
C PHE A 306 21.23 -3.84 -24.13
N SER A 307 21.81 -3.11 -23.19
CA SER A 307 23.24 -2.97 -22.99
C SER A 307 23.51 -2.41 -21.59
N GLU A 308 24.77 -2.30 -21.17
CA GLU A 308 25.12 -1.63 -19.89
C GLU A 308 24.54 -0.19 -19.80
N LYS A 309 24.32 0.46 -20.95
CA LYS A 309 23.83 1.85 -21.01
C LYS A 309 22.33 1.97 -21.14
N TRP A 310 21.64 1.03 -21.78
CA TRP A 310 20.22 1.15 -22.13
C TRP A 310 19.38 0.07 -21.50
N ALA A 311 18.31 0.48 -20.82
CA ALA A 311 17.28 -0.42 -20.31
C ALA A 311 15.89 0.15 -20.56
N LEU A 312 14.91 -0.74 -20.70
CA LEU A 312 13.50 -0.41 -20.95
C LEU A 312 12.60 -1.22 -20.03
N GLN A 313 11.54 -0.61 -19.61
CA GLN A 313 10.40 -1.29 -18.98
C GLN A 313 9.12 -0.84 -19.67
N ALA A 314 8.27 -1.81 -20.00
CA ALA A 314 6.90 -1.57 -20.43
C ALA A 314 5.93 -2.25 -19.47
N GLN A 315 4.80 -1.61 -19.21
CA GLN A 315 3.73 -2.13 -18.36
C GLN A 315 2.39 -1.90 -19.04
N ALA A 316 1.51 -2.90 -18.94
CA ALA A 316 0.12 -2.80 -19.33
C ALA A 316 -0.75 -3.34 -18.20
N LYS A 317 -1.90 -2.70 -17.96
CA LYS A 317 -2.87 -3.15 -16.96
C LYS A 317 -4.29 -2.88 -17.45
N TYR A 318 -5.16 -3.86 -17.26
CA TYR A 318 -6.60 -3.69 -17.25
C TYR A 318 -7.13 -3.96 -15.85
N ASN A 319 -8.00 -3.10 -15.35
CA ASN A 319 -8.66 -3.28 -14.06
C ASN A 319 -10.16 -3.05 -14.21
N TYR A 320 -10.94 -4.04 -13.80
CA TYR A 320 -12.39 -3.97 -13.67
C TYR A 320 -12.75 -4.01 -12.19
N SER A 321 -13.59 -3.08 -11.74
CA SER A 321 -14.16 -3.08 -10.40
C SER A 321 -15.66 -2.91 -10.47
N TRP A 322 -16.36 -3.72 -9.70
CA TRP A 322 -17.80 -3.62 -9.49
C TRP A 322 -18.07 -3.64 -8.00
N ASN A 323 -18.93 -2.74 -7.54
CA ASN A 323 -19.45 -2.79 -6.19
C ASN A 323 -20.97 -2.55 -6.18
N ARG A 324 -21.62 -3.18 -5.21
CA ARG A 324 -23.01 -2.98 -4.88
C ARG A 324 -23.12 -2.68 -3.40
N TYR A 325 -23.62 -1.52 -3.06
CA TYR A 325 -23.97 -1.11 -1.72
C TYR A 325 -25.49 -1.17 -1.58
N VAL A 326 -25.97 -1.71 -0.47
CA VAL A 326 -27.40 -1.75 -0.13
C VAL A 326 -27.56 -1.24 1.28
N ASP A 327 -28.50 -0.35 1.46
CA ASP A 327 -28.90 0.22 2.74
C ASP A 327 -30.42 0.11 2.87
N TYR A 328 -30.88 -0.51 3.95
CA TYR A 328 -32.28 -0.69 4.24
C TYR A 328 -32.70 0.37 5.26
N GLY A 329 -33.71 1.18 4.92
CA GLY A 329 -34.19 2.24 5.80
C GLY A 329 -35.56 2.77 5.38
N VAL A 330 -36.33 3.17 6.36
CA VAL A 330 -37.69 3.75 6.14
C VAL A 330 -37.65 5.10 5.44
N GLU A 331 -36.50 5.76 5.45
CA GLU A 331 -36.20 7.03 4.76
C GLU A 331 -36.10 6.89 3.24
N TYR A 332 -35.94 5.67 2.74
CA TYR A 332 -35.82 5.41 1.30
C TYR A 332 -37.15 5.06 0.67
N VAL A 333 -37.36 5.54 -0.55
CA VAL A 333 -38.54 5.15 -1.34
C VAL A 333 -38.47 3.66 -1.63
N GLY A 334 -39.47 2.90 -1.13
CA GLY A 334 -39.47 1.44 -1.22
C GLY A 334 -38.68 0.73 -0.11
N GLY A 335 -38.24 1.45 0.95
CA GLY A 335 -37.58 0.87 2.12
C GLY A 335 -36.14 0.42 1.89
N MET A 336 -35.54 0.73 0.75
CA MET A 336 -34.18 0.29 0.39
C MET A 336 -33.52 1.23 -0.61
N GLN A 337 -32.25 1.55 -0.39
CA GLN A 337 -31.36 2.17 -1.38
C GLN A 337 -30.38 1.12 -1.92
N THR A 338 -30.16 1.13 -3.23
CA THR A 338 -29.14 0.29 -3.86
C THR A 338 -28.28 1.13 -4.79
N ASP A 339 -26.97 1.17 -4.52
CA ASP A 339 -25.99 1.84 -5.35
C ASP A 339 -25.09 0.80 -6.00
N ILE A 340 -25.06 0.78 -7.34
CA ILE A 340 -24.21 -0.12 -8.13
C ILE A 340 -23.24 0.73 -8.94
N ASN A 341 -21.95 0.43 -8.78
CA ASN A 341 -20.90 1.13 -9.50
C ASN A 341 -20.03 0.13 -10.27
N ARG A 342 -19.67 0.49 -11.49
CA ARG A 342 -18.76 -0.27 -12.36
C ARG A 342 -17.69 0.68 -12.88
N GLN A 343 -16.43 0.28 -12.75
CA GLN A 343 -15.27 1.05 -13.22
C GLN A 343 -14.41 0.17 -14.09
N ASN A 344 -13.85 0.77 -15.14
CA ASN A 344 -12.76 0.18 -15.91
C ASN A 344 -11.56 1.11 -15.87
N GLU A 345 -10.37 0.53 -15.89
CA GLU A 345 -9.11 1.24 -16.14
C GLU A 345 -8.29 0.50 -17.18
N TYR A 346 -7.90 1.22 -18.21
CA TYR A 346 -6.91 0.82 -19.19
C TYR A 346 -5.65 1.64 -18.93
N TYR A 347 -4.53 0.99 -18.70
CA TYR A 347 -3.28 1.65 -18.33
C TYR A 347 -2.11 1.08 -19.10
N LEU A 348 -1.29 1.99 -19.64
CA LEU A 348 -0.03 1.70 -20.31
C LEU A 348 1.07 2.60 -19.73
N SER A 349 2.26 2.05 -19.56
CA SER A 349 3.46 2.78 -19.15
C SER A 349 4.69 2.25 -19.91
N VAL A 350 5.52 3.17 -20.36
CA VAL A 350 6.84 2.85 -20.93
C VAL A 350 7.86 3.73 -20.24
N SER A 351 8.93 3.14 -19.73
CA SER A 351 10.05 3.85 -19.15
C SER A 351 11.37 3.37 -19.77
N ALA A 352 12.19 4.30 -20.19
CA ALA A 352 13.52 4.06 -20.76
C ALA A 352 14.59 4.71 -19.89
N LYS A 353 15.66 3.96 -19.61
CA LYS A 353 16.83 4.45 -18.86
C LYS A 353 18.05 4.46 -19.76
N TYR A 354 18.78 5.57 -19.73
CA TYR A 354 20.07 5.74 -20.38
C TYR A 354 21.14 6.09 -19.36
N SER A 355 22.22 5.31 -19.30
CA SER A 355 23.36 5.51 -18.41
C SER A 355 24.63 5.67 -19.23
N PRO A 356 24.98 6.89 -19.70
CA PRO A 356 26.17 7.13 -20.52
C PRO A 356 27.46 6.76 -19.79
N VAL A 357 27.50 7.00 -18.49
CA VAL A 357 28.59 6.63 -17.57
C VAL A 357 28.00 6.03 -16.30
N LYS A 358 28.82 5.28 -15.51
CA LYS A 358 28.35 4.60 -14.29
C LYS A 358 27.76 5.57 -13.24
N GLN A 359 28.25 6.80 -13.19
CA GLN A 359 27.83 7.80 -12.21
C GLN A 359 26.56 8.54 -12.60
N PHE A 360 26.19 8.57 -13.89
CA PHE A 360 25.07 9.37 -14.37
C PHE A 360 24.07 8.53 -15.14
N SER A 361 22.78 8.70 -14.82
CA SER A 361 21.68 8.04 -15.51
C SER A 361 20.54 9.01 -15.74
N LEU A 362 19.91 8.91 -16.90
CA LEU A 362 18.67 9.58 -17.26
C LEU A 362 17.55 8.55 -17.43
N SER A 363 16.34 8.91 -17.10
CA SER A 363 15.16 8.10 -17.38
C SER A 363 14.01 8.97 -17.85
N LEU A 364 13.31 8.50 -18.87
CA LEU A 364 12.05 9.07 -19.34
C LEU A 364 10.96 8.01 -19.17
N ALA A 365 9.89 8.36 -18.46
CA ALA A 365 8.72 7.51 -18.30
C ALA A 365 7.49 8.23 -18.82
N GLN A 366 6.67 7.52 -19.63
CA GLN A 366 5.41 7.98 -20.16
C GLN A 366 4.31 7.01 -19.76
N ASP A 367 3.27 7.53 -19.11
CA ASP A 367 2.07 6.78 -18.73
C ASP A 367 0.85 7.36 -19.41
N CYS A 368 -0.04 6.47 -19.84
CA CYS A 368 -1.37 6.81 -20.35
C CYS A 368 -2.40 5.95 -19.61
N ALA A 369 -3.49 6.57 -19.19
CA ALA A 369 -4.61 5.86 -18.55
C ALA A 369 -5.95 6.41 -19.02
N VAL A 370 -6.92 5.51 -19.16
CA VAL A 370 -8.33 5.82 -19.36
C VAL A 370 -9.13 5.14 -18.27
N ASN A 371 -9.94 5.92 -17.56
CA ASN A 371 -10.80 5.45 -16.48
C ASN A 371 -12.24 5.86 -16.76
N ASP A 372 -13.18 4.95 -16.57
CA ASP A 372 -14.60 5.24 -16.61
C ASP A 372 -15.33 4.85 -15.31
N LEU A 373 -16.50 5.38 -15.10
CA LEU A 373 -17.40 5.02 -14.02
C LEU A 373 -18.85 5.03 -14.53
N HIS A 374 -19.53 3.89 -14.36
CA HIS A 374 -20.95 3.75 -14.61
C HIS A 374 -21.67 3.45 -13.30
N THR A 375 -22.78 4.15 -13.05
CA THR A 375 -23.62 3.94 -11.87
C THR A 375 -25.07 3.66 -12.28
N ASN A 376 -25.85 3.06 -11.38
CA ASN A 376 -27.28 2.85 -11.61
C ASN A 376 -28.16 4.07 -11.28
N GLY A 377 -27.55 5.20 -10.90
CA GLY A 377 -28.28 6.44 -10.59
C GLY A 377 -28.96 7.05 -11.83
N VAL A 378 -30.17 7.59 -11.64
CA VAL A 378 -30.88 8.32 -12.69
C VAL A 378 -30.07 9.58 -13.06
N ASN A 379 -29.89 9.83 -14.36
CA ASN A 379 -29.06 10.93 -14.89
C ASN A 379 -27.61 10.89 -14.40
N SER A 380 -27.04 9.69 -14.24
CA SER A 380 -25.64 9.52 -13.87
C SER A 380 -24.71 10.25 -14.86
N PRO A 381 -23.73 11.01 -14.37
CA PRO A 381 -22.74 11.69 -15.23
C PRO A 381 -21.90 10.76 -16.10
N GLU A 382 -21.72 9.49 -15.70
CA GLU A 382 -20.88 8.50 -16.39
C GLU A 382 -19.55 9.10 -16.86
N PRO A 383 -18.68 9.53 -15.94
CA PRO A 383 -17.46 10.23 -16.30
C PRO A 383 -16.42 9.31 -16.93
N MET A 384 -15.69 9.85 -17.90
CA MET A 384 -14.50 9.24 -18.48
C MET A 384 -13.32 10.19 -18.31
N ARG A 385 -12.22 9.70 -17.71
CA ARG A 385 -11.00 10.47 -17.44
C ARG A 385 -9.84 9.95 -18.25
N TYR A 386 -9.18 10.83 -18.97
CA TYR A 386 -7.94 10.60 -19.69
C TYR A 386 -6.79 11.20 -18.92
N THR A 387 -5.76 10.42 -18.67
CA THR A 387 -4.57 10.84 -17.90
C THR A 387 -3.32 10.59 -18.70
N SER A 388 -2.46 11.58 -18.85
CA SER A 388 -1.12 11.48 -19.40
C SER A 388 -0.13 11.99 -18.37
N LEU A 389 0.88 11.18 -18.04
CA LEU A 389 1.95 11.51 -17.11
C LEU A 389 3.29 11.30 -17.81
N THR A 390 4.16 12.32 -17.80
CA THR A 390 5.52 12.24 -18.32
C THR A 390 6.50 12.59 -17.23
N ALA A 391 7.41 11.69 -16.90
CA ALA A 391 8.44 11.92 -15.88
C ALA A 391 9.82 11.87 -16.51
N LEU A 392 10.59 12.95 -16.38
CA LEU A 392 12.00 13.01 -16.71
C LEU A 392 12.80 12.97 -15.40
N THR A 393 13.66 11.96 -15.24
CA THR A 393 14.47 11.75 -14.03
C THR A 393 15.94 11.71 -14.37
N ALA A 394 16.75 12.42 -13.62
CA ALA A 394 18.22 12.38 -13.67
C ALA A 394 18.77 11.88 -12.33
N ARG A 395 19.75 10.99 -12.36
CA ARG A 395 20.45 10.50 -11.19
C ARG A 395 21.95 10.66 -11.38
N TYR A 396 22.61 11.27 -10.39
CA TYR A 396 24.05 11.27 -10.24
C TYR A 396 24.40 10.49 -8.97
N GLN A 397 25.31 9.54 -9.08
CA GLN A 397 25.67 8.66 -7.97
C GLN A 397 27.17 8.38 -7.97
N THR A 398 27.80 8.63 -6.83
CA THR A 398 29.14 8.23 -6.47
C THR A 398 29.11 7.40 -5.19
N ASP A 399 30.26 6.99 -4.66
CA ASP A 399 30.32 6.29 -3.38
C ASP A 399 29.90 7.19 -2.20
N ALA A 400 30.08 8.50 -2.32
CA ALA A 400 29.80 9.48 -1.27
C ALA A 400 28.44 10.16 -1.44
N VAL A 401 27.98 10.42 -2.66
CA VAL A 401 26.81 11.24 -2.96
C VAL A 401 25.89 10.54 -3.94
N LYS A 402 24.61 10.54 -3.64
CA LYS A 402 23.53 10.19 -4.56
C LYS A 402 22.57 11.36 -4.67
N LEU A 403 22.35 11.86 -5.87
CA LEU A 403 21.42 12.95 -6.18
C LEU A 403 20.41 12.46 -7.21
N ILE A 404 19.15 12.71 -7.00
CA ILE A 404 18.06 12.37 -7.93
C ILE A 404 17.17 13.58 -8.08
N GLY A 405 16.96 14.00 -9.33
CA GLY A 405 16.02 15.05 -9.71
C GLY A 405 14.97 14.49 -10.66
N THR A 406 13.70 14.83 -10.47
CA THR A 406 12.59 14.43 -11.35
C THR A 406 11.69 15.62 -11.63
N LEU A 407 11.26 15.74 -12.88
CA LEU A 407 10.21 16.66 -13.31
C LEU A 407 9.05 15.83 -13.85
N LEU A 408 7.90 15.91 -13.19
CA LEU A 408 6.67 15.22 -13.59
C LEU A 408 5.72 16.23 -14.26
N ALA A 409 5.40 16.00 -15.53
CA ALA A 409 4.33 16.68 -16.24
C ALA A 409 3.04 15.85 -16.16
N THR A 410 1.95 16.48 -15.75
CA THR A 410 0.62 15.88 -15.62
C THR A 410 -0.33 16.62 -16.55
N TYR A 411 -1.09 15.86 -17.36
CA TYR A 411 -2.22 16.35 -18.13
C TYR A 411 -3.42 15.43 -17.92
N ILE A 412 -4.56 16.00 -17.52
CA ILE A 412 -5.79 15.26 -17.24
C ILE A 412 -6.96 16.03 -17.87
N THR A 413 -7.77 15.32 -18.63
CA THR A 413 -9.05 15.81 -19.17
C THR A 413 -10.16 14.80 -18.85
N GLU A 414 -11.39 15.29 -18.75
CA GLU A 414 -12.56 14.50 -18.43
C GLU A 414 -13.70 14.79 -19.39
N GLU A 415 -14.50 13.78 -19.67
CA GLU A 415 -15.76 13.88 -20.40
C GLU A 415 -16.86 13.27 -19.53
N VAL A 416 -18.05 13.81 -19.60
CA VAL A 416 -19.25 13.27 -18.92
C VAL A 416 -20.39 13.16 -19.92
N LYS A 417 -21.23 12.16 -19.71
CA LYS A 417 -22.43 11.94 -20.52
C LYS A 417 -23.52 12.96 -20.17
N ALA A 418 -23.61 13.36 -18.92
CA ALA A 418 -24.58 14.32 -18.42
C ALA A 418 -23.95 15.26 -17.37
N GLY A 419 -24.33 16.53 -17.36
CA GLY A 419 -23.84 17.52 -16.40
C GLY A 419 -22.63 18.31 -16.90
N ASN A 420 -21.90 18.89 -15.95
CA ASN A 420 -20.74 19.75 -16.23
C ASN A 420 -19.43 18.99 -16.01
N THR A 421 -18.48 19.17 -16.93
CA THR A 421 -17.10 18.70 -16.77
C THR A 421 -16.25 19.73 -16.02
N PRO A 422 -15.32 19.31 -15.17
CA PRO A 422 -14.29 20.21 -14.67
C PRO A 422 -13.32 20.61 -15.79
N ALA A 423 -12.64 21.74 -15.62
CA ALA A 423 -11.62 22.20 -16.56
C ALA A 423 -10.42 21.21 -16.63
N ASP A 424 -9.76 21.17 -17.77
CA ASP A 424 -8.50 20.43 -17.95
C ASP A 424 -7.47 20.81 -16.90
N ARG A 425 -6.71 19.81 -16.44
CA ARG A 425 -5.69 20.00 -15.41
C ARG A 425 -4.31 19.75 -15.98
N LYS A 426 -3.47 20.77 -15.90
CA LYS A 426 -2.07 20.74 -16.38
C LYS A 426 -1.16 21.16 -15.24
N ARG A 427 -0.09 20.37 -14.98
CA ARG A 427 0.86 20.70 -13.92
C ARG A 427 2.25 20.15 -14.18
N LEU A 428 3.25 20.93 -13.78
CA LEU A 428 4.63 20.48 -13.60
C LEU A 428 4.92 20.35 -12.10
N SER A 429 5.39 19.19 -11.70
CA SER A 429 5.72 18.86 -10.30
C SER A 429 7.20 18.49 -10.19
N PRO A 430 8.05 19.39 -9.69
CA PRO A 430 9.46 19.12 -9.46
C PRO A 430 9.68 18.29 -8.19
N MET A 431 10.71 17.45 -8.21
CA MET A 431 11.18 16.65 -7.08
C MET A 431 12.68 16.60 -7.10
N MET A 432 13.30 16.63 -5.93
CA MET A 432 14.75 16.51 -5.75
C MET A 432 15.06 15.79 -4.45
N SER A 433 16.02 14.90 -4.48
CA SER A 433 16.49 14.21 -3.28
C SER A 433 17.98 13.95 -3.33
N VAL A 434 18.61 14.00 -2.17
CA VAL A 434 20.05 13.78 -1.99
C VAL A 434 20.31 12.85 -0.82
N SER A 435 21.29 11.99 -0.96
CA SER A 435 21.90 11.21 0.13
C SER A 435 23.41 11.41 0.07
N TYR A 436 23.99 11.74 1.21
CA TYR A 436 25.42 12.00 1.38
C TYR A 436 26.00 11.12 2.48
N LYS A 437 27.14 10.48 2.20
CA LYS A 437 27.92 9.67 3.13
C LYS A 437 29.12 10.47 3.64
N PRO A 438 29.01 11.17 4.80
CA PRO A 438 30.05 12.08 5.30
C PRO A 438 31.33 11.37 5.71
N ILE A 439 31.24 10.13 6.18
CA ILE A 439 32.35 9.35 6.70
C ILE A 439 32.45 8.05 5.89
N GLN A 440 33.51 7.93 5.05
CA GLN A 440 33.63 6.80 4.12
C GLN A 440 33.73 5.44 4.84
N SER A 441 34.37 5.39 6.02
CA SER A 441 34.52 4.18 6.82
C SER A 441 33.27 3.72 7.55
N GLN A 442 32.22 4.57 7.63
CA GLN A 442 30.98 4.27 8.33
C GLN A 442 29.78 4.30 7.38
N ASN A 443 28.81 3.47 7.64
CA ASN A 443 27.56 3.50 6.87
C ASN A 443 26.58 4.51 7.51
N LEU A 444 27.01 5.75 7.60
CA LEU A 444 26.24 6.90 8.02
C LEU A 444 25.85 7.71 6.79
N TYR A 445 24.57 8.00 6.64
CA TYR A 445 24.03 8.76 5.51
C TYR A 445 23.15 9.91 6.04
N VAL A 446 23.36 11.08 5.48
CA VAL A 446 22.49 12.25 5.65
C VAL A 446 21.68 12.42 4.38
N ARG A 447 20.39 12.62 4.49
CA ARG A 447 19.51 12.76 3.33
C ARG A 447 18.59 13.98 3.45
N ALA A 448 18.26 14.55 2.29
CA ALA A 448 17.27 15.63 2.19
C ALA A 448 16.44 15.46 0.93
N MET A 449 15.19 15.90 0.98
CA MET A 449 14.30 15.85 -0.18
C MET A 449 13.35 17.04 -0.22
N TYR A 450 12.98 17.41 -1.45
CA TYR A 450 11.83 18.25 -1.77
C TYR A 450 10.97 17.54 -2.80
N LYS A 451 9.65 17.57 -2.63
CA LYS A 451 8.70 17.01 -3.58
C LYS A 451 7.45 17.86 -3.66
N ASN A 452 7.00 18.13 -4.89
CA ASN A 452 5.68 18.70 -5.14
C ASN A 452 4.75 17.59 -5.61
N THR A 453 3.60 17.41 -4.94
CA THR A 453 2.56 16.45 -5.33
C THR A 453 1.26 17.17 -5.67
N PHE A 454 0.50 16.53 -6.57
CA PHE A 454 -0.72 17.06 -7.13
C PHE A 454 -1.78 15.96 -7.14
N ARG A 455 -2.83 16.14 -6.32
CA ARG A 455 -3.95 15.21 -6.25
C ARG A 455 -5.17 15.77 -6.95
N VAL A 456 -5.68 15.04 -7.93
CA VAL A 456 -6.92 15.35 -8.63
C VAL A 456 -8.12 14.87 -7.83
N PRO A 457 -9.25 15.62 -7.77
CA PRO A 457 -10.49 15.15 -7.20
C PRO A 457 -10.93 13.81 -7.81
N THR A 458 -11.50 12.93 -6.99
CA THR A 458 -12.03 11.63 -7.41
C THR A 458 -13.38 11.78 -8.10
N PHE A 459 -13.88 10.72 -8.74
CA PHE A 459 -15.21 10.76 -9.31
C PHE A 459 -16.28 10.94 -8.24
N THR A 460 -16.11 10.38 -7.03
CA THR A 460 -17.00 10.63 -5.89
C THR A 460 -16.94 12.10 -5.45
N ASP A 461 -15.74 12.70 -5.36
CA ASP A 461 -15.59 14.11 -5.01
C ASP A 461 -16.33 15.03 -6.00
N LEU A 462 -16.33 14.70 -7.30
CA LEU A 462 -16.88 15.54 -8.35
C LEU A 462 -18.36 15.27 -8.66
N TYR A 463 -18.77 14.00 -8.67
CA TYR A 463 -20.00 13.57 -9.35
C TYR A 463 -20.99 12.82 -8.46
N TYR A 464 -20.68 12.51 -7.18
CA TYR A 464 -21.65 11.83 -6.33
C TYR A 464 -22.86 12.72 -6.09
N LEU A 465 -24.04 12.25 -6.49
CA LEU A 465 -25.27 13.03 -6.74
C LEU A 465 -25.68 14.02 -5.63
N ARG A 466 -25.38 13.76 -4.37
CA ARG A 466 -25.76 14.62 -3.24
C ARG A 466 -24.62 15.45 -2.68
N VAL A 467 -23.38 15.06 -2.95
CA VAL A 467 -22.17 15.53 -2.26
C VAL A 467 -21.15 16.10 -3.21
N GLY A 468 -21.14 15.66 -4.49
CA GLY A 468 -20.15 15.99 -5.48
C GLY A 468 -20.13 17.47 -5.86
N ASN A 469 -18.94 17.96 -6.23
CA ASN A 469 -18.71 19.35 -6.63
C ASN A 469 -17.68 19.40 -7.77
N THR A 470 -18.16 19.70 -8.98
CA THR A 470 -17.33 19.80 -10.18
C THR A 470 -16.41 21.02 -10.18
N SER A 471 -16.62 22.00 -9.27
CA SER A 471 -15.76 23.19 -9.11
C SER A 471 -14.54 22.95 -8.23
N LEU A 472 -14.32 21.72 -7.73
CA LEU A 472 -13.18 21.40 -6.88
C LEU A 472 -11.85 21.60 -7.61
N ARG A 473 -10.95 22.33 -6.95
CA ARG A 473 -9.56 22.45 -7.36
C ARG A 473 -8.76 21.25 -6.85
N PRO A 474 -7.73 20.82 -7.60
CA PRO A 474 -6.80 19.80 -7.12
C PRO A 474 -6.05 20.23 -5.86
N GLU A 475 -5.76 19.27 -4.97
CA GLU A 475 -4.88 19.49 -3.84
C GLU A 475 -3.42 19.59 -4.30
N VAL A 476 -2.66 20.47 -3.66
CA VAL A 476 -1.22 20.62 -3.91
C VAL A 476 -0.49 20.51 -2.58
N ALA A 477 0.48 19.61 -2.50
CA ALA A 477 1.37 19.51 -1.35
C ALA A 477 2.83 19.76 -1.75
N ASN A 478 3.51 20.62 -0.99
CA ASN A 478 4.95 20.76 -1.01
C ASN A 478 5.51 20.02 0.21
N GLU A 479 6.33 19.03 -0.04
CA GLU A 479 6.88 18.13 0.94
C GLU A 479 8.38 18.37 1.09
N TYR A 480 8.84 18.64 2.30
CA TYR A 480 10.24 18.82 2.66
C TYR A 480 10.63 17.74 3.66
N GLY A 481 11.78 17.14 3.49
CA GLY A 481 12.29 16.13 4.41
C GLY A 481 13.80 16.23 4.57
N ALA A 482 14.26 15.95 5.79
CA ALA A 482 15.68 15.77 6.09
C ALA A 482 15.83 14.63 7.10
N GLY A 483 16.87 13.83 6.96
CA GLY A 483 17.05 12.69 7.85
C GLY A 483 18.49 12.18 7.93
N VAL A 484 18.72 11.33 8.92
CA VAL A 484 19.98 10.62 9.14
C VAL A 484 19.69 9.14 9.24
N ALA A 485 20.48 8.33 8.58
CA ALA A 485 20.38 6.88 8.60
C ALA A 485 21.77 6.27 8.87
N TYR A 486 21.84 5.35 9.81
CA TYR A 486 23.06 4.65 10.19
C TYR A 486 22.82 3.14 10.21
N THR A 487 23.79 2.37 9.74
CA THR A 487 23.81 0.92 9.92
C THR A 487 25.21 0.42 10.20
N SER A 488 25.31 -0.55 11.11
CA SER A 488 26.51 -1.34 11.34
C SER A 488 26.15 -2.82 11.27
N ASN A 489 26.96 -3.59 10.56
CA ASN A 489 26.75 -5.03 10.38
C ASN A 489 27.41 -5.88 11.47
N SER A 490 28.07 -5.25 12.44
CA SER A 490 28.61 -5.93 13.62
C SER A 490 28.91 -4.89 14.70
N LEU A 491 28.46 -5.19 15.92
CA LEU A 491 28.82 -4.48 17.14
C LEU A 491 29.57 -5.43 18.10
N GLY A 492 30.42 -6.29 17.55
CA GLY A 492 31.13 -7.31 18.30
C GLY A 492 30.17 -8.38 18.86
N ILE A 493 30.23 -8.61 20.16
CA ILE A 493 29.40 -9.59 20.87
C ILE A 493 28.01 -9.04 21.23
N ILE A 494 27.79 -7.72 21.08
CA ILE A 494 26.56 -7.05 21.54
C ILE A 494 25.42 -7.26 20.55
N ALA A 495 25.69 -7.08 19.25
CA ALA A 495 24.66 -7.24 18.23
C ALA A 495 25.26 -7.62 16.87
N ASP A 496 24.57 -8.47 16.12
CA ASP A 496 24.92 -8.86 14.76
C ASP A 496 24.83 -7.68 13.79
N TYR A 497 23.85 -6.81 14.01
CA TYR A 497 23.67 -5.55 13.29
C TYR A 497 22.84 -4.56 14.11
N ILE A 498 22.95 -3.30 13.76
CA ILE A 498 22.03 -2.23 14.18
C ILE A 498 21.74 -1.33 12.98
N THR A 499 20.49 -0.90 12.87
CA THR A 499 20.06 0.11 11.89
C THR A 499 19.19 1.13 12.61
N ILE A 500 19.52 2.41 12.45
CA ILE A 500 18.78 3.54 13.06
C ILE A 500 18.49 4.54 11.94
N THR A 501 17.25 5.06 11.89
CA THR A 501 16.91 6.21 11.06
C THR A 501 16.12 7.25 11.82
N ILE A 502 16.38 8.51 11.52
CA ILE A 502 15.63 9.66 12.05
C ILE A 502 15.30 10.54 10.85
N ASP A 503 14.02 10.78 10.60
CA ASP A 503 13.54 11.57 9.47
C ASP A 503 12.59 12.67 9.96
N GLY A 504 13.01 13.93 9.87
CA GLY A 504 12.15 15.09 10.06
C GLY A 504 11.49 15.50 8.74
N TYR A 505 10.26 16.02 8.82
CA TYR A 505 9.54 16.49 7.64
C TYR A 505 8.60 17.66 7.91
N PHE A 506 8.31 18.40 6.86
CA PHE A 506 7.32 19.47 6.84
C PHE A 506 6.57 19.44 5.49
N ASN A 507 5.22 19.44 5.54
CA ASN A 507 4.38 19.47 4.36
C ASN A 507 3.45 20.69 4.42
N ASP A 508 3.44 21.50 3.35
CA ASP A 508 2.52 22.61 3.14
C ASP A 508 1.46 22.18 2.10
N VAL A 509 0.23 21.97 2.54
CA VAL A 509 -0.87 21.48 1.70
C VAL A 509 -1.86 22.59 1.45
N LYS A 510 -2.20 22.83 0.18
CA LYS A 510 -3.19 23.82 -0.27
C LYS A 510 -4.38 23.13 -0.93
N ASP A 511 -5.54 23.78 -0.85
CA ASP A 511 -6.80 23.32 -1.46
C ASP A 511 -7.19 21.87 -1.07
N LYS A 512 -6.93 21.49 0.20
CA LYS A 512 -7.25 20.14 0.68
C LYS A 512 -8.75 19.84 0.50
N ILE A 513 -9.06 18.69 -0.11
CA ILE A 513 -10.45 18.29 -0.36
C ILE A 513 -10.95 17.50 0.85
N ILE A 514 -12.01 17.96 1.47
CA ILE A 514 -12.69 17.28 2.57
C ILE A 514 -14.21 17.40 2.43
N ALA A 515 -14.91 16.43 3.03
CA ALA A 515 -16.35 16.48 3.15
C ALA A 515 -16.74 17.33 4.36
N PHE A 516 -17.54 18.36 4.16
CA PHE A 516 -18.09 19.19 5.22
C PHE A 516 -19.55 18.84 5.49
N PRO A 517 -19.97 18.66 6.74
CA PRO A 517 -21.37 18.57 7.07
C PRO A 517 -22.05 19.92 6.80
N SER A 518 -23.08 19.93 5.97
CA SER A 518 -24.05 21.02 5.88
C SER A 518 -25.29 20.65 6.68
N THR A 519 -26.29 21.54 6.76
CA THR A 519 -27.49 21.33 7.57
C THR A 519 -28.24 20.00 7.28
N TYR A 520 -28.15 19.50 6.04
CA TYR A 520 -28.89 18.30 5.61
C TYR A 520 -28.02 17.31 4.81
N VAL A 521 -26.87 17.73 4.28
CA VAL A 521 -26.06 16.90 3.38
C VAL A 521 -24.58 17.25 3.56
N TRP A 522 -23.69 16.28 3.45
CA TRP A 522 -22.26 16.52 3.33
C TRP A 522 -21.96 17.13 1.96
N LYS A 523 -21.05 18.08 1.90
CA LYS A 523 -20.58 18.68 0.63
C LYS A 523 -19.06 18.59 0.53
N MET A 524 -18.58 18.18 -0.63
CA MET A 524 -17.14 18.22 -0.94
C MET A 524 -16.68 19.63 -1.20
N GLN A 525 -15.67 20.08 -0.50
CA GLN A 525 -15.12 21.45 -0.63
C GLN A 525 -13.60 21.41 -0.52
N ASN A 526 -12.95 22.42 -1.17
CA ASN A 526 -11.55 22.70 -0.89
C ASN A 526 -11.43 23.38 0.47
N TYR A 527 -10.79 22.69 1.39
CA TYR A 527 -10.41 23.25 2.68
C TYR A 527 -9.05 23.92 2.53
N GLY A 528 -8.94 25.14 2.84
CA GLY A 528 -7.82 26.04 2.69
C GLY A 528 -6.41 25.45 2.78
N LYS A 529 -5.70 25.76 3.86
CA LYS A 529 -4.28 25.46 4.04
C LYS A 529 -4.03 24.59 5.28
N VAL A 530 -3.20 23.56 5.11
CA VAL A 530 -2.81 22.64 6.18
C VAL A 530 -1.30 22.55 6.27
N HIS A 531 -0.76 22.66 7.50
CA HIS A 531 0.65 22.37 7.77
C HIS A 531 0.78 21.05 8.52
N ILE A 532 1.71 20.21 8.06
CA ILE A 532 2.00 18.93 8.70
C ILE A 532 3.50 18.88 8.97
N ALA A 533 3.88 18.80 10.23
CA ALA A 533 5.28 18.63 10.66
C ALA A 533 5.41 17.35 11.46
N GLY A 534 6.56 16.68 11.38
CA GLY A 534 6.79 15.49 12.18
C GLY A 534 8.22 14.96 12.15
N ILE A 535 8.45 13.96 13.00
CA ILE A 535 9.71 13.22 13.11
C ILE A 535 9.36 11.74 13.18
N ASP A 536 9.98 10.94 12.31
CA ASP A 536 9.90 9.49 12.28
C ASP A 536 11.24 8.91 12.77
N PHE A 537 11.20 8.05 13.79
CA PHE A 537 12.34 7.29 14.29
C PHE A 537 12.14 5.82 14.00
N THR A 538 13.18 5.11 13.54
CA THR A 538 13.18 3.64 13.41
C THR A 538 14.44 3.03 13.98
N LEU A 539 14.29 1.86 14.60
CA LEU A 539 15.38 1.05 15.12
C LEU A 539 15.17 -0.41 14.70
N ALA A 540 16.22 -1.07 14.25
CA ALA A 540 16.22 -2.52 14.06
C ALA A 540 17.58 -3.10 14.46
N THR A 541 17.57 -4.21 15.22
CA THR A 541 18.78 -4.88 15.68
C THR A 541 18.55 -6.38 15.87
N ALA A 542 19.60 -7.16 15.80
CA ALA A 542 19.61 -8.58 16.21
C ALA A 542 20.72 -8.80 17.24
N ILE A 543 20.33 -9.33 18.39
CA ILE A 543 21.18 -9.55 19.56
C ILE A 543 21.33 -11.05 19.77
N PRO A 544 22.54 -11.62 19.65
CA PRO A 544 22.79 -13.03 20.00
C PRO A 544 22.77 -13.16 21.54
N LEU A 545 21.73 -13.77 22.09
CA LEU A 545 21.62 -14.00 23.53
C LEU A 545 22.50 -15.17 23.98
N CYS A 546 22.57 -16.20 23.16
CA CYS A 546 23.49 -17.32 23.30
C CYS A 546 23.65 -18.03 21.95
N ARG A 547 24.48 -19.12 21.91
CA ARG A 547 24.84 -19.85 20.68
C ARG A 547 23.64 -20.29 19.80
N LYS A 548 22.46 -20.50 20.38
CA LYS A 548 21.25 -21.00 19.69
C LYS A 548 20.04 -20.08 19.84
N VAL A 549 20.17 -18.96 20.54
CA VAL A 549 19.05 -18.05 20.82
C VAL A 549 19.42 -16.64 20.38
N LYS A 550 18.56 -16.06 19.55
CA LYS A 550 18.71 -14.72 19.00
C LYS A 550 17.46 -13.89 19.28
N LEU A 551 17.66 -12.68 19.75
CA LEU A 551 16.61 -11.66 19.89
C LEU A 551 16.67 -10.69 18.71
N ASN A 552 15.63 -10.67 17.89
CA ASN A 552 15.42 -9.64 16.88
C ASN A 552 14.49 -8.57 17.47
N LEU A 553 14.96 -7.36 17.54
CA LEU A 553 14.21 -6.22 18.04
C LEU A 553 14.07 -5.19 16.91
N SER A 554 12.85 -4.74 16.67
CA SER A 554 12.59 -3.60 15.79
C SER A 554 11.47 -2.75 16.36
N GLY A 555 11.55 -1.45 16.09
CA GLY A 555 10.54 -0.52 16.55
C GLY A 555 10.58 0.77 15.77
N ASN A 556 9.48 1.49 15.85
CA ASN A 556 9.36 2.82 15.31
C ASN A 556 8.56 3.72 16.25
N TYR A 557 8.79 5.01 16.12
CA TYR A 557 8.03 6.05 16.78
C TYR A 557 7.87 7.22 15.82
N SER A 558 6.66 7.76 15.74
CA SER A 558 6.35 8.95 14.96
C SER A 558 5.70 10.00 15.85
N TRP A 559 6.31 11.17 15.89
CA TRP A 559 5.66 12.39 16.34
C TRP A 559 5.23 13.19 15.11
N GLN A 560 3.96 13.62 15.06
CA GLN A 560 3.45 14.37 13.92
C GLN A 560 2.34 15.34 14.35
N ARG A 561 2.35 16.52 13.75
CA ARG A 561 1.36 17.56 14.02
C ARG A 561 0.79 18.06 12.69
N ALA A 562 -0.46 17.72 12.42
CA ALA A 562 -1.21 18.18 11.26
C ALA A 562 -2.25 19.21 11.72
N ILE A 563 -2.13 20.46 11.28
CA ILE A 563 -2.96 21.57 11.75
C ILE A 563 -3.56 22.39 10.62
N ASP A 564 -4.76 22.90 10.87
CA ASP A 564 -5.42 23.87 10.01
C ASP A 564 -4.82 25.26 10.19
N VAL A 565 -4.39 25.86 9.09
CA VAL A 565 -3.85 27.24 9.06
C VAL A 565 -4.59 28.10 8.03
N THR A 566 -5.83 27.74 7.70
CA THR A 566 -6.64 28.38 6.65
C THR A 566 -7.00 29.81 7.02
N ASN A 567 -7.67 30.01 8.13
CA ASN A 567 -8.18 31.32 8.57
C ASN A 567 -7.80 31.56 10.01
N LYS A 568 -7.04 32.63 10.27
CA LYS A 568 -6.56 33.01 11.61
C LYS A 568 -7.70 33.35 12.59
N GLU A 569 -8.84 33.76 12.10
CA GLU A 569 -10.01 34.15 12.91
C GLU A 569 -10.95 32.98 13.19
N ALA A 570 -10.75 31.84 12.52
CA ALA A 570 -11.59 30.67 12.71
C ALA A 570 -11.29 29.98 14.05
N LYS A 571 -12.33 29.47 14.72
CA LYS A 571 -12.23 28.77 16.01
C LYS A 571 -11.34 27.51 15.96
N ASN A 572 -11.14 26.94 14.79
CA ASN A 572 -10.29 25.76 14.54
C ASN A 572 -8.90 26.13 14.01
N TYR A 573 -8.50 27.41 14.03
CA TYR A 573 -7.15 27.81 13.61
C TYR A 573 -6.08 27.17 14.50
N LYS A 574 -5.08 26.53 13.88
CA LYS A 574 -4.03 25.72 14.52
C LYS A 574 -4.53 24.52 15.31
N HIS A 575 -5.81 24.15 15.16
CA HIS A 575 -6.30 22.89 15.69
C HIS A 575 -5.77 21.71 14.84
N GLN A 576 -5.61 20.58 15.51
CA GLN A 576 -5.23 19.32 14.88
C GLN A 576 -6.34 18.83 13.96
N LEU A 577 -5.96 18.34 12.80
CA LEU A 577 -6.92 17.74 11.85
C LEU A 577 -7.60 16.50 12.45
N PRO A 578 -8.85 16.21 12.07
CA PRO A 578 -9.54 15.01 12.50
C PRO A 578 -8.77 13.73 12.17
N TYR A 579 -8.80 12.78 13.12
CA TYR A 579 -8.19 11.45 12.99
C TYR A 579 -6.66 11.43 12.74
N THR A 580 -5.93 12.47 13.16
CA THR A 580 -4.49 12.56 13.02
C THR A 580 -3.82 12.53 14.41
N PRO A 581 -3.42 11.37 14.96
CA PRO A 581 -2.77 11.30 16.27
C PRO A 581 -1.41 11.99 16.23
N ASN A 582 -1.04 12.70 17.33
CA ASN A 582 0.28 13.34 17.42
C ASN A 582 1.40 12.32 17.69
N HIS A 583 1.09 11.21 18.32
CA HIS A 583 2.05 10.18 18.71
C HIS A 583 1.57 8.82 18.22
N SER A 584 2.44 8.06 17.60
CA SER A 584 2.22 6.66 17.28
C SER A 584 3.53 5.90 17.33
N GLY A 585 3.48 4.61 17.59
CA GLY A 585 4.67 3.78 17.60
C GLY A 585 4.35 2.30 17.64
N ASN A 586 5.34 1.53 17.25
CA ASN A 586 5.26 0.07 17.23
C ASN A 586 6.58 -0.52 17.73
N VAL A 587 6.49 -1.61 18.48
CA VAL A 587 7.63 -2.42 18.91
C VAL A 587 7.37 -3.87 18.55
N MET A 588 8.36 -4.52 17.97
CA MET A 588 8.36 -5.94 17.65
C MET A 588 9.62 -6.58 18.24
N ALA A 589 9.45 -7.57 19.08
CA ALA A 589 10.52 -8.37 19.65
C ALA A 589 10.28 -9.85 19.31
N MET A 590 11.30 -10.52 18.79
CA MET A 590 11.20 -11.92 18.38
C MET A 590 12.39 -12.71 18.90
N VAL A 591 12.12 -13.70 19.71
CA VAL A 591 13.11 -14.66 20.21
C VAL A 591 13.09 -15.88 19.30
N GLU A 592 14.19 -16.07 18.60
CA GLU A 592 14.41 -17.24 17.74
C GLU A 592 15.27 -18.27 18.45
N ASN A 593 14.82 -19.50 18.41
CA ASN A 593 15.51 -20.63 19.01
C ASN A 593 15.10 -21.95 18.31
N PRO A 594 15.81 -23.06 18.53
CA PRO A 594 15.51 -24.34 17.88
C PRO A 594 14.20 -24.99 18.31
N TRP A 595 13.60 -24.59 19.45
CA TRP A 595 12.47 -25.27 20.05
C TRP A 595 11.13 -24.63 19.70
N VAL A 596 10.91 -23.37 20.12
CA VAL A 596 9.68 -22.61 19.86
C VAL A 596 10.06 -21.14 19.74
N ASN A 597 9.83 -20.57 18.57
CA ASN A 597 10.03 -19.15 18.36
C ASN A 597 8.86 -18.37 18.96
N VAL A 598 9.16 -17.23 19.59
CA VAL A 598 8.15 -16.38 20.23
C VAL A 598 8.32 -14.94 19.74
N GLY A 599 7.24 -14.35 19.29
CA GLY A 599 7.15 -12.95 18.88
C GLY A 599 6.21 -12.15 19.80
N TYR A 600 6.62 -10.96 20.17
CA TYR A 600 5.80 -9.98 20.86
C TYR A 600 5.67 -8.75 20.00
N THR A 601 4.47 -8.16 19.96
CA THR A 601 4.19 -6.91 19.25
C THR A 601 3.44 -5.95 20.16
N LEU A 602 3.80 -4.67 20.06
CA LEU A 602 3.08 -3.56 20.66
C LEU A 602 2.77 -2.54 19.57
N ASN A 603 1.52 -2.12 19.45
CA ASN A 603 1.10 -1.03 18.62
C ASN A 603 0.40 0.02 19.49
N ALA A 604 0.93 1.23 19.56
CA ALA A 604 0.43 2.31 20.41
C ALA A 604 0.09 3.54 19.56
N VAL A 605 -1.07 4.11 19.79
CA VAL A 605 -1.57 5.32 19.11
C VAL A 605 -2.09 6.29 20.16
N GLY A 606 -1.63 7.54 20.09
CA GLY A 606 -2.02 8.60 21.05
C GLY A 606 -3.44 9.12 20.82
N ASN A 607 -3.83 10.06 21.66
CA ASN A 607 -5.10 10.75 21.57
C ASN A 607 -5.25 11.51 20.26
N ARG A 608 -6.48 11.64 19.76
CA ARG A 608 -6.84 12.37 18.55
C ARG A 608 -8.23 12.97 18.67
N TYR A 609 -8.65 13.74 17.70
CA TYR A 609 -9.99 14.33 17.65
C TYR A 609 -10.73 13.82 16.42
N TYR A 610 -12.05 13.64 16.52
CA TYR A 610 -12.87 13.21 15.38
C TYR A 610 -13.51 14.39 14.61
N LEU A 611 -13.52 15.59 15.21
CA LEU A 611 -14.00 16.82 14.56
C LEU A 611 -12.89 17.87 14.53
N ALA A 612 -13.07 18.91 13.72
CA ALA A 612 -12.10 19.99 13.50
C ALA A 612 -11.83 20.85 14.77
N GLN A 613 -12.78 20.95 15.71
CA GLN A 613 -12.58 21.62 16.97
C GLN A 613 -11.99 20.65 18.00
N ASN A 614 -10.82 21.01 18.54
CA ASN A 614 -10.09 20.17 19.51
C ASN A 614 -10.58 20.44 20.96
N ILE A 615 -11.86 20.16 21.20
CA ILE A 615 -12.48 20.23 22.52
C ILE A 615 -12.55 18.82 23.14
N PRO A 616 -12.65 18.72 24.49
CA PRO A 616 -12.68 17.41 25.17
C PRO A 616 -13.75 16.44 24.64
N GLN A 617 -14.92 16.96 24.26
CA GLN A 617 -16.05 16.16 23.71
C GLN A 617 -15.72 15.49 22.38
N ASN A 618 -14.81 16.08 21.60
CA ASN A 618 -14.40 15.58 20.29
C ASN A 618 -13.17 14.67 20.38
N LYS A 619 -12.66 14.42 21.58
CA LYS A 619 -11.47 13.60 21.81
C LYS A 619 -11.79 12.12 21.64
N ILE A 620 -10.89 11.39 20.98
CA ILE A 620 -10.80 9.94 20.98
C ILE A 620 -9.54 9.57 21.76
N ASP A 621 -9.68 8.73 22.78
CA ASP A 621 -8.55 8.31 23.59
C ASP A 621 -7.54 7.45 22.80
N GLY A 622 -6.28 7.52 23.23
CA GLY A 622 -5.22 6.66 22.72
C GLY A 622 -5.41 5.21 23.18
N TYR A 623 -4.69 4.31 22.52
CA TYR A 623 -4.71 2.90 22.88
C TYR A 623 -3.34 2.25 22.69
N ALA A 624 -3.16 1.11 23.35
CA ALA A 624 -2.04 0.21 23.17
C ALA A 624 -2.59 -1.22 22.94
N GLU A 625 -2.23 -1.82 21.82
CA GLU A 625 -2.58 -3.19 21.47
C GLU A 625 -1.33 -4.06 21.57
N HIS A 626 -1.39 -5.09 22.41
CA HIS A 626 -0.33 -6.07 22.63
C HIS A 626 -0.66 -7.37 21.92
N GLY A 627 0.31 -7.99 21.25
CA GLY A 627 0.15 -9.28 20.61
C GLY A 627 1.29 -10.23 20.96
N ILE A 628 0.97 -11.51 21.04
CA ILE A 628 1.94 -12.60 21.20
C ILE A 628 1.71 -13.61 20.08
N THR A 629 2.81 -14.12 19.53
CA THR A 629 2.83 -15.19 18.53
C THR A 629 3.86 -16.22 18.92
N ALA A 630 3.51 -17.50 18.83
CA ALA A 630 4.45 -18.61 19.03
C ALA A 630 4.37 -19.54 17.83
N TRP A 631 5.53 -20.04 17.35
CA TRP A 631 5.54 -20.96 16.21
C TRP A 631 6.73 -21.91 16.24
N HIS A 632 6.53 -23.08 15.61
CA HIS A 632 7.60 -24.03 15.33
C HIS A 632 7.43 -24.62 13.93
N GLU A 633 8.53 -24.86 13.23
CA GLU A 633 8.55 -25.50 11.92
C GLU A 633 9.25 -26.86 12.01
N PHE A 634 8.50 -27.90 11.72
CA PHE A 634 8.98 -29.29 11.64
C PHE A 634 9.43 -29.56 10.20
N LYS A 635 10.73 -29.68 9.98
CA LYS A 635 11.32 -30.03 8.69
C LYS A 635 11.45 -31.53 8.55
N MET A 636 10.80 -32.10 7.54
CA MET A 636 10.86 -33.50 7.15
C MET A 636 11.53 -33.63 5.77
N LYS A 637 11.94 -34.85 5.40
CA LYS A 637 12.68 -35.08 4.15
C LYS A 637 11.98 -34.57 2.88
N LYS A 638 10.64 -34.63 2.84
CA LYS A 638 9.84 -34.27 1.65
C LYS A 638 8.88 -33.10 1.85
N CYS A 639 8.66 -32.67 3.09
CA CYS A 639 7.72 -31.60 3.41
C CYS A 639 8.15 -30.84 4.67
N SER A 640 7.59 -29.66 4.89
CA SER A 640 7.68 -28.99 6.17
C SER A 640 6.27 -28.66 6.69
N VAL A 641 6.09 -28.74 8.00
CA VAL A 641 4.87 -28.38 8.71
C VAL A 641 5.20 -27.26 9.69
N LYS A 642 4.58 -26.11 9.53
CA LYS A 642 4.67 -25.00 10.50
C LYS A 642 3.35 -24.88 11.25
N LEU A 643 3.41 -24.91 12.57
CA LEU A 643 2.29 -24.60 13.46
C LEU A 643 2.54 -23.25 14.12
N GLN A 644 1.52 -22.41 14.16
CA GLN A 644 1.59 -21.08 14.72
C GLN A 644 0.31 -20.78 15.52
N ALA A 645 0.49 -20.25 16.71
CA ALA A 645 -0.58 -19.74 17.57
C ALA A 645 -0.32 -18.27 17.87
N GLU A 646 -1.37 -17.48 17.88
CA GLU A 646 -1.27 -16.05 18.17
C GLU A 646 -2.45 -15.56 18.99
N VAL A 647 -2.19 -14.55 19.81
CA VAL A 647 -3.19 -13.79 20.55
C VAL A 647 -2.95 -12.32 20.26
N SER A 648 -3.94 -11.65 19.70
CA SER A 648 -3.98 -10.20 19.49
C SER A 648 -4.78 -9.51 20.58
N ASN A 649 -4.48 -8.24 20.85
CA ASN A 649 -5.08 -7.43 21.91
C ASN A 649 -5.08 -8.18 23.27
N LEU A 650 -3.90 -8.65 23.70
CA LEU A 650 -3.72 -9.49 24.88
C LEU A 650 -4.32 -8.85 26.15
N ALA A 651 -4.22 -7.54 26.29
CA ALA A 651 -4.78 -6.78 27.41
C ALA A 651 -6.31 -6.60 27.34
N ASN A 652 -6.96 -7.05 26.27
CA ASN A 652 -8.38 -6.83 25.99
C ASN A 652 -8.79 -5.34 26.04
N THR A 653 -7.92 -4.46 25.53
CA THR A 653 -8.16 -3.02 25.49
C THR A 653 -9.36 -2.72 24.61
N GLN A 654 -10.32 -1.97 25.15
CA GLN A 654 -11.46 -1.47 24.39
C GLN A 654 -11.06 -0.13 23.77
N TYR A 655 -11.13 -0.01 22.45
CA TYR A 655 -10.72 1.20 21.75
C TYR A 655 -11.48 1.39 20.43
N GLU A 656 -11.42 2.60 19.90
CA GLU A 656 -11.99 2.98 18.61
C GLU A 656 -10.90 3.59 17.74
N VAL A 657 -10.80 3.20 16.48
CA VAL A 657 -9.97 3.90 15.49
C VAL A 657 -10.76 5.06 14.88
N ILE A 658 -11.97 4.79 14.49
CA ILE A 658 -12.98 5.76 14.06
C ILE A 658 -14.02 5.88 15.17
N LYS A 659 -14.43 7.11 15.48
CA LYS A 659 -15.43 7.36 16.54
C LYS A 659 -16.70 6.60 16.29
N TYR A 660 -17.22 5.94 17.32
CA TYR A 660 -18.40 5.07 17.29
C TYR A 660 -18.22 3.73 16.54
N TYR A 661 -16.97 3.36 16.21
CA TYR A 661 -16.65 2.06 15.62
C TYR A 661 -15.74 1.30 16.60
N PRO A 662 -16.30 0.55 17.56
CA PRO A 662 -15.51 -0.23 18.50
C PRO A 662 -14.70 -1.29 17.78
N MET A 663 -13.46 -1.45 18.20
CA MET A 663 -12.54 -2.46 17.66
C MET A 663 -12.66 -3.78 18.44
N PRO A 664 -12.32 -4.93 17.82
CA PRO A 664 -12.34 -6.22 18.51
C PRO A 664 -11.44 -6.22 19.74
N GLY A 665 -11.92 -6.83 20.82
CA GLY A 665 -11.15 -7.14 22.01
C GLY A 665 -10.11 -8.24 21.77
N ARG A 666 -9.75 -8.97 22.81
CA ARG A 666 -8.80 -10.10 22.71
C ARG A 666 -9.29 -11.14 21.72
N ALA A 667 -8.40 -11.53 20.80
CA ALA A 667 -8.69 -12.56 19.81
C ALA A 667 -7.50 -13.52 19.65
N TRP A 668 -7.79 -14.77 19.38
CA TRP A 668 -6.78 -15.79 19.09
C TRP A 668 -6.91 -16.31 17.65
N ARG A 669 -5.80 -16.81 17.11
CA ARG A 669 -5.74 -17.45 15.80
C ARG A 669 -4.72 -18.58 15.80
N LEU A 670 -5.10 -19.72 15.22
CA LEU A 670 -4.21 -20.85 14.95
C LEU A 670 -3.97 -20.94 13.44
N THR A 671 -2.75 -21.26 13.06
CA THR A 671 -2.35 -21.43 11.66
C THR A 671 -1.53 -22.69 11.50
N GLY A 672 -1.99 -23.60 10.65
CA GLY A 672 -1.22 -24.74 10.15
C GLY A 672 -0.76 -24.47 8.71
N THR A 673 0.52 -24.69 8.43
CA THR A 673 1.09 -24.56 7.07
C THR A 673 1.82 -25.84 6.71
N LEU A 674 1.49 -26.43 5.57
CA LEU A 674 2.16 -27.58 4.98
C LEU A 674 2.78 -27.15 3.65
N LYS A 675 4.08 -27.43 3.45
CA LYS A 675 4.80 -27.22 2.19
C LYS A 675 5.41 -28.53 1.74
N PHE A 676 5.19 -28.92 0.48
CA PHE A 676 5.69 -30.18 -0.11
C PHE A 676 5.98 -30.03 -1.60
#